data_129d97bc6dae3e682dcad432c8bde797
#
_entry.id   129d97bc6dae3e682dcad432c8bde797
#
_cell.length_a   1.000
_cell.length_b   1.000
_cell.length_c   1.000
_cell.angle_alpha   90.00
_cell.angle_beta   90.00
_cell.angle_gamma   90.00
#
_symmetry.space_group_name_H-M   'P 1'
#
loop_
_entity.id
_entity.type
_entity.pdbx_description
1 polymer ?
#
loop_
_entity_poly.entity_id
_entity_poly.type
_entity_poly.pdbx_seq_one_letter_code
_entity_poly.pdbx_strand_id
1 'polypeptide(L)'
;MPLLTDIQFEALEAGVARGESLLVSAPTSTGKTLIGWWTVASAIEAGYTAVYLVSHRALAKQKFEEAKRLFLGDFLAYDRSAIVCATGDSVEDAAGRKTNAPLSSVILVATYEKFLGCLSVGGPPRDLTNICFVCDEVQLVGDKHRGQNAELLLTLMRRAGWRQFVGLSAVLSPGDAQALASWLGIGLIRNPNREKALTIECRTPLATLSVSAGPGFEGLQQQGPPSRSRDVMGVIGELLQQQRNPVIVFCMKVDDTFDLARTWAQSRPAIQIDAPAGVDVEQPLLDALRRRTAYHNAELTEDERLFVEDRLASGQVDVVFATSTLAAGVNFPLGSAAFASWKRWDFDRQMHVPIGRDEFQNMAGRVGRMGQAIAKGHVVLTADGVQESRQAQALMDLTTQAPLGLGITPEHFGTLTLQIFAGRLCTSREDAFDLIGSTLTASRERERNLAGIDHWRDKLFSQIDRLVDIGCLIELHGQITVTTFGVAVAHSGLKPETAIFFIEGLKRSSAQLTQLIDRAGNGTSEDDFVFVLSHAAIRSPEFGIVGGKATRILNWRIGRNGPVPNPYATRLNPILFDQPWVADAGAANGALQLTEWAAGTARGQIEKIVAGVRLGTVQGVARDVSWVLTGVSEIISSVTSPTLADESKPIALRGNGEDVQDVRRLARAIRRQSIRLGVGVPSDVLWMSELRLPGLQSRLRRDDIMSLRRGGLSRPMDLMDGSDQADERRRIALGLQERGGIANLIRNAARTWRQDDRNHSKTMHLRRADRLMLRDQIAALYEKRGTDLEQAFSISLGGLGIPCQPLDVTGRQRFPDFLVSIEDFIPIVVEVKSKVSDQETVPLNAATEVLAASELAGLRNNPCLTLCSPGVDPSVPTFIEAAKRLCVIDVSDFCEAILRLHEGTLTRGGFYNWLTTPGIALAEALPSPATR
;
A
#
# COMPACT_ATOMS: atom_id res chain seq x y z
N MET A 1 -28.94 18.15 -23.27
CA MET A 1 -27.48 18.18 -23.29
C MET A 1 -26.98 18.40 -21.87
N PRO A 2 -26.02 17.64 -21.37
CA PRO A 2 -25.39 17.99 -20.11
C PRO A 2 -24.69 19.34 -20.27
N LEU A 3 -24.93 20.28 -19.37
CA LEU A 3 -24.26 21.56 -19.34
C LEU A 3 -22.83 21.34 -18.84
N LEU A 4 -21.85 21.86 -19.56
CA LEU A 4 -20.46 21.90 -19.13
C LEU A 4 -20.28 23.02 -18.10
N THR A 5 -19.37 22.80 -17.15
CA THR A 5 -18.90 23.90 -16.30
C THR A 5 -17.93 24.79 -17.08
N ASP A 6 -17.72 26.00 -16.59
CA ASP A 6 -16.80 26.96 -17.27
C ASP A 6 -15.40 26.33 -17.47
N ILE A 7 -14.85 25.68 -16.42
CA ILE A 7 -13.53 25.05 -16.49
C ILE A 7 -13.48 23.88 -17.46
N GLN A 8 -14.57 23.14 -17.61
CA GLN A 8 -14.69 22.04 -18.57
C GLN A 8 -14.72 22.59 -20.00
N PHE A 9 -15.46 23.66 -20.22
CA PHE A 9 -15.52 24.34 -21.50
C PHE A 9 -14.16 24.90 -21.90
N GLU A 10 -13.51 25.67 -21.02
CA GLU A 10 -12.16 26.20 -21.22
C GLU A 10 -11.12 25.08 -21.55
N ALA A 11 -11.21 23.93 -20.85
CA ALA A 11 -10.31 22.80 -21.09
C ALA A 11 -10.52 22.15 -22.47
N LEU A 12 -11.77 22.05 -22.92
CA LEU A 12 -12.07 21.54 -24.27
C LEU A 12 -11.62 22.52 -25.36
N GLU A 13 -11.85 23.83 -25.19
CA GLU A 13 -11.35 24.87 -26.10
C GLU A 13 -9.82 24.82 -26.20
N ALA A 14 -9.13 24.70 -25.06
CA ALA A 14 -7.68 24.58 -24.99
C ALA A 14 -7.15 23.27 -25.58
N GLY A 15 -8.00 22.34 -25.98
CA GLY A 15 -7.59 21.15 -26.72
C GLY A 15 -7.29 19.93 -25.88
N VAL A 16 -7.80 19.83 -24.66
CA VAL A 16 -7.55 18.66 -23.79
C VAL A 16 -7.92 17.33 -24.45
N ALA A 17 -9.02 17.28 -25.23
CA ALA A 17 -9.44 16.11 -25.98
C ALA A 17 -8.67 15.93 -27.32
N ARG A 18 -7.77 16.85 -27.68
CA ARG A 18 -6.93 16.80 -28.87
C ARG A 18 -5.45 16.53 -28.57
N GLY A 19 -5.15 16.19 -27.30
CA GLY A 19 -3.79 15.83 -26.88
C GLY A 19 -2.94 17.01 -26.37
N GLU A 20 -3.55 18.18 -26.14
CA GLU A 20 -2.85 19.34 -25.55
C GLU A 20 -2.58 19.11 -24.07
N SER A 21 -1.39 19.49 -23.62
CA SER A 21 -0.96 19.35 -22.23
C SER A 21 -1.33 20.60 -21.44
N LEU A 22 -2.02 20.41 -20.32
CA LEU A 22 -2.63 21.50 -19.56
C LEU A 22 -2.46 21.33 -18.05
N LEU A 23 -2.23 22.43 -17.36
CA LEU A 23 -2.46 22.56 -15.91
C LEU A 23 -3.82 23.21 -15.69
N VAL A 24 -4.73 22.51 -15.02
CA VAL A 24 -6.08 22.99 -14.69
C VAL A 24 -6.16 23.28 -13.20
N SER A 25 -6.17 24.55 -12.83
CA SER A 25 -6.26 25.02 -11.44
C SER A 25 -7.64 25.62 -11.19
N ALA A 26 -8.47 24.94 -10.40
CA ALA A 26 -9.83 25.37 -10.09
C ALA A 26 -10.30 24.83 -8.73
N PRO A 27 -11.32 25.42 -8.09
CA PRO A 27 -11.87 24.93 -6.83
C PRO A 27 -12.32 23.48 -6.90
N THR A 28 -12.46 22.86 -5.74
CA THR A 28 -13.11 21.54 -5.65
C THR A 28 -14.54 21.63 -6.18
N SER A 29 -15.04 20.55 -6.79
CA SER A 29 -16.41 20.46 -7.32
C SER A 29 -16.73 21.30 -8.56
N THR A 30 -15.73 21.70 -9.33
CA THR A 30 -15.90 22.35 -10.64
C THR A 30 -15.87 21.36 -11.81
N GLY A 31 -15.81 20.04 -11.53
CA GLY A 31 -15.82 19.00 -12.56
C GLY A 31 -14.46 18.64 -13.15
N LYS A 32 -13.34 19.02 -12.52
CA LYS A 32 -11.96 18.68 -12.94
C LYS A 32 -11.77 17.19 -13.26
N THR A 33 -12.32 16.32 -12.45
CA THR A 33 -12.22 14.84 -12.65
C THR A 33 -12.68 14.41 -14.02
N LEU A 34 -13.74 15.01 -14.55
CA LEU A 34 -14.25 14.69 -15.89
C LEU A 34 -13.25 15.07 -16.99
N ILE A 35 -12.53 16.18 -16.81
CA ILE A 35 -11.44 16.59 -17.72
C ILE A 35 -10.37 15.48 -17.77
N GLY A 36 -9.99 14.94 -16.60
CA GLY A 36 -9.05 13.81 -16.52
C GLY A 36 -9.57 12.56 -17.26
N TRP A 37 -10.88 12.25 -17.13
CA TRP A 37 -11.46 11.10 -17.82
C TRP A 37 -11.58 11.32 -19.34
N TRP A 38 -11.76 12.54 -19.82
CA TRP A 38 -11.68 12.85 -21.27
C TRP A 38 -10.28 12.60 -21.80
N THR A 39 -9.25 12.96 -21.06
CA THR A 39 -7.86 12.66 -21.42
C THR A 39 -7.64 11.14 -21.54
N VAL A 40 -8.14 10.37 -20.57
CA VAL A 40 -8.04 8.89 -20.60
C VAL A 40 -8.79 8.32 -21.82
N ALA A 41 -10.02 8.78 -22.08
CA ALA A 41 -10.82 8.34 -23.24
C ALA A 41 -10.09 8.61 -24.57
N SER A 42 -9.61 9.85 -24.75
CA SER A 42 -8.88 10.24 -25.97
C SER A 42 -7.58 9.45 -26.14
N ALA A 43 -6.89 9.14 -25.04
CA ALA A 43 -5.67 8.33 -25.05
C ALA A 43 -5.96 6.91 -25.55
N ILE A 44 -7.00 6.27 -25.01
CA ILE A 44 -7.38 4.90 -25.38
C ILE A 44 -7.80 4.84 -26.86
N GLU A 45 -8.64 5.78 -27.31
CA GLU A 45 -9.08 5.85 -28.71
C GLU A 45 -7.91 6.04 -29.68
N ALA A 46 -6.89 6.77 -29.26
CA ALA A 46 -5.69 6.98 -30.04
C ALA A 46 -4.64 5.85 -29.91
N GLY A 47 -4.92 4.80 -29.13
CA GLY A 47 -4.02 3.66 -28.93
C GLY A 47 -2.84 3.91 -27.97
N TYR A 48 -2.94 4.93 -27.12
CA TYR A 48 -1.94 5.25 -26.10
C TYR A 48 -2.29 4.66 -24.73
N THR A 49 -1.29 4.48 -23.90
CA THR A 49 -1.48 4.12 -22.47
C THR A 49 -1.89 5.36 -21.68
N ALA A 50 -2.86 5.22 -20.80
CA ALA A 50 -3.28 6.26 -19.88
C ALA A 50 -2.84 5.94 -18.44
N VAL A 51 -2.15 6.89 -17.80
CA VAL A 51 -1.76 6.78 -16.39
C VAL A 51 -2.46 7.87 -15.58
N TYR A 52 -3.28 7.46 -14.62
CA TYR A 52 -4.01 8.36 -13.72
C TYR A 52 -3.34 8.34 -12.34
N LEU A 53 -2.62 9.41 -12.00
CA LEU A 53 -1.92 9.56 -10.74
C LEU A 53 -2.77 10.28 -9.70
N VAL A 54 -2.77 9.75 -8.48
CA VAL A 54 -3.55 10.29 -7.37
C VAL A 54 -2.71 10.41 -6.10
N SER A 55 -3.17 11.27 -5.20
CA SER A 55 -2.43 11.58 -3.98
C SER A 55 -2.45 10.48 -2.92
N HIS A 56 -3.44 9.58 -2.87
CA HIS A 56 -3.53 8.57 -1.83
C HIS A 56 -4.35 7.33 -2.23
N ARG A 57 -4.18 6.26 -1.47
CA ARG A 57 -4.69 4.91 -1.77
C ARG A 57 -6.21 4.84 -1.90
N ALA A 58 -6.96 5.52 -1.01
CA ALA A 58 -8.42 5.54 -1.06
C ALA A 58 -8.92 6.15 -2.37
N LEU A 59 -8.29 7.25 -2.81
CA LEU A 59 -8.60 7.89 -4.08
C LEU A 59 -8.20 6.98 -5.28
N ALA A 60 -7.09 6.23 -5.17
CA ALA A 60 -6.72 5.28 -6.20
C ALA A 60 -7.77 4.17 -6.37
N LYS A 61 -8.24 3.59 -5.27
CA LYS A 61 -9.34 2.61 -5.31
C LYS A 61 -10.61 3.20 -5.92
N GLN A 62 -11.00 4.41 -5.50
CA GLN A 62 -12.17 5.10 -6.07
C GLN A 62 -12.02 5.33 -7.57
N LYS A 63 -10.88 5.88 -8.02
CA LYS A 63 -10.62 6.14 -9.44
C LYS A 63 -10.53 4.84 -10.26
N PHE A 64 -10.04 3.79 -9.66
CA PHE A 64 -10.01 2.47 -10.28
C PHE A 64 -11.44 1.92 -10.51
N GLU A 65 -12.35 2.03 -9.53
CA GLU A 65 -13.74 1.65 -9.72
C GLU A 65 -14.47 2.55 -10.73
N GLU A 66 -14.18 3.86 -10.74
CA GLU A 66 -14.67 4.78 -11.76
C GLU A 66 -14.16 4.37 -13.15
N ALA A 67 -12.87 4.04 -13.31
CA ALA A 67 -12.29 3.60 -14.58
C ALA A 67 -12.94 2.30 -15.09
N LYS A 68 -13.15 1.32 -14.20
CA LYS A 68 -13.84 0.08 -14.56
C LYS A 68 -15.25 0.36 -15.09
N ARG A 69 -16.01 1.21 -14.41
CA ARG A 69 -17.37 1.57 -14.82
C ARG A 69 -17.42 2.29 -16.16
N LEU A 70 -16.44 3.19 -16.41
CA LEU A 70 -16.44 4.03 -17.62
C LEU A 70 -15.87 3.35 -18.84
N PHE A 71 -14.85 2.51 -18.67
CA PHE A 71 -14.04 2.06 -19.81
C PHE A 71 -14.07 0.56 -20.08
N LEU A 72 -14.45 -0.28 -19.10
CA LEU A 72 -14.32 -1.72 -19.25
C LEU A 72 -15.21 -2.29 -20.37
N GLY A 73 -16.41 -1.76 -20.55
CA GLY A 73 -17.36 -2.21 -21.59
C GLY A 73 -17.02 -1.65 -22.97
N ASP A 74 -17.34 -0.39 -23.18
CA ASP A 74 -17.34 0.23 -24.51
C ASP A 74 -15.95 0.43 -25.13
N PHE A 75 -14.94 0.66 -24.29
CA PHE A 75 -13.58 0.95 -24.74
C PHE A 75 -12.64 -0.27 -24.73
N LEU A 76 -12.82 -1.22 -23.81
CA LEU A 76 -11.86 -2.29 -23.54
C LEU A 76 -12.44 -3.70 -23.75
N ALA A 77 -13.61 -3.82 -24.36
CA ALA A 77 -14.24 -5.09 -24.68
C ALA A 77 -14.26 -6.09 -23.49
N TYR A 78 -14.49 -5.58 -22.29
CA TYR A 78 -14.47 -6.34 -21.02
C TYR A 78 -13.13 -7.00 -20.66
N ASP A 79 -12.00 -6.58 -21.28
CA ASP A 79 -10.68 -7.04 -20.86
C ASP A 79 -10.29 -6.45 -19.49
N ARG A 80 -10.51 -7.27 -18.47
CA ARG A 80 -10.23 -6.87 -17.08
C ARG A 80 -8.73 -6.70 -16.78
N SER A 81 -7.85 -7.28 -17.60
CA SER A 81 -6.40 -7.10 -17.46
C SER A 81 -5.91 -5.74 -17.98
N ALA A 82 -6.74 -5.05 -18.76
CA ALA A 82 -6.41 -3.76 -19.35
C ALA A 82 -6.42 -2.59 -18.35
N ILE A 83 -7.08 -2.74 -17.19
CA ILE A 83 -7.12 -1.72 -16.14
C ILE A 83 -6.43 -2.25 -14.89
N VAL A 84 -5.42 -1.52 -14.42
CA VAL A 84 -4.62 -1.89 -13.24
C VAL A 84 -4.66 -0.77 -12.20
N CYS A 85 -4.76 -1.15 -10.93
CA CYS A 85 -4.57 -0.27 -9.79
C CYS A 85 -3.25 -0.61 -9.11
N ALA A 86 -2.37 0.38 -8.96
CA ALA A 86 -1.08 0.23 -8.28
C ALA A 86 -1.00 1.16 -7.06
N THR A 87 -0.98 0.57 -5.88
CA THR A 87 -0.81 1.27 -4.61
C THR A 87 0.35 0.69 -3.81
N GLY A 88 0.69 1.28 -2.68
CA GLY A 88 1.74 0.74 -1.81
C GLY A 88 1.48 -0.69 -1.36
N ASP A 89 0.20 -1.07 -1.20
CA ASP A 89 -0.20 -2.37 -0.65
C ASP A 89 -0.36 -3.45 -1.71
N SER A 90 -0.81 -3.08 -2.92
CA SER A 90 -1.10 -4.05 -3.98
C SER A 90 -0.97 -3.45 -5.38
N VAL A 91 -0.73 -4.33 -6.34
CA VAL A 91 -0.85 -4.04 -7.76
C VAL A 91 -1.80 -5.08 -8.34
N GLU A 92 -3.02 -4.65 -8.66
CA GLU A 92 -4.11 -5.55 -9.05
C GLU A 92 -4.83 -5.07 -10.31
N ASP A 93 -5.25 -6.03 -11.15
CA ASP A 93 -6.08 -5.75 -12.32
C ASP A 93 -7.58 -5.58 -11.95
N ALA A 94 -8.43 -5.27 -12.92
CA ALA A 94 -9.86 -5.12 -12.70
C ALA A 94 -10.60 -6.42 -12.31
N ALA A 95 -9.95 -7.57 -12.41
CA ALA A 95 -10.41 -8.83 -11.84
C ALA A 95 -9.94 -9.02 -10.38
N GLY A 96 -9.18 -8.08 -9.83
CA GLY A 96 -8.58 -8.13 -8.50
C GLY A 96 -7.39 -9.10 -8.43
N ARG A 97 -6.73 -9.42 -9.54
CA ARG A 97 -5.57 -10.31 -9.60
C ARG A 97 -4.30 -9.49 -9.52
N LYS A 98 -3.32 -10.01 -8.81
CA LYS A 98 -2.01 -9.36 -8.72
C LYS A 98 -1.31 -9.38 -10.08
N THR A 99 -0.64 -8.29 -10.42
CA THR A 99 0.18 -8.19 -11.63
C THR A 99 1.56 -7.61 -11.31
N ASN A 100 2.59 -8.14 -11.98
CA ASN A 100 3.97 -7.68 -11.81
C ASN A 100 4.40 -6.68 -12.91
N ALA A 101 3.53 -6.41 -13.89
CA ALA A 101 3.81 -5.51 -15.01
C ALA A 101 2.73 -4.42 -15.16
N PRO A 102 2.61 -3.50 -14.19
CA PRO A 102 1.55 -2.48 -14.22
C PRO A 102 1.64 -1.55 -15.44
N LEU A 103 2.83 -1.31 -15.97
CA LEU A 103 3.05 -0.44 -17.13
C LEU A 103 2.61 -1.06 -18.46
N SER A 104 2.28 -2.36 -18.48
CA SER A 104 1.73 -3.02 -19.68
C SER A 104 0.21 -2.89 -19.81
N SER A 105 -0.47 -2.31 -18.84
CA SER A 105 -1.92 -2.06 -18.88
C SER A 105 -2.26 -0.90 -19.81
N VAL A 106 -3.51 -0.87 -20.29
CA VAL A 106 -4.03 0.26 -21.09
C VAL A 106 -4.32 1.45 -20.19
N ILE A 107 -4.93 1.19 -19.02
CA ILE A 107 -5.18 2.19 -17.97
C ILE A 107 -4.46 1.77 -16.70
N LEU A 108 -3.59 2.62 -16.19
CA LEU A 108 -2.97 2.47 -14.88
C LEU A 108 -3.47 3.57 -13.94
N VAL A 109 -4.11 3.19 -12.84
CA VAL A 109 -4.41 4.11 -11.74
C VAL A 109 -3.39 3.86 -10.62
N ALA A 110 -2.62 4.88 -10.24
CA ALA A 110 -1.54 4.70 -9.27
C ALA A 110 -1.40 5.88 -8.31
N THR A 111 -0.80 5.64 -7.15
CA THR A 111 -0.29 6.75 -6.32
C THR A 111 1.03 7.26 -6.90
N TYR A 112 1.36 8.53 -6.65
CA TYR A 112 2.61 9.14 -7.11
C TYR A 112 3.84 8.34 -6.67
N GLU A 113 3.87 7.92 -5.41
CA GLU A 113 4.99 7.15 -4.85
C GLU A 113 5.13 5.77 -5.50
N LYS A 114 4.00 5.09 -5.73
CA LYS A 114 4.04 3.77 -6.35
C LYS A 114 4.47 3.84 -7.81
N PHE A 115 4.00 4.85 -8.53
CA PHE A 115 4.40 5.06 -9.91
C PHE A 115 5.88 5.45 -10.03
N LEU A 116 6.39 6.31 -9.12
CA LEU A 116 7.82 6.59 -9.03
C LEU A 116 8.62 5.30 -8.83
N GLY A 117 8.19 4.42 -7.94
CA GLY A 117 8.80 3.11 -7.76
C GLY A 117 8.78 2.26 -9.03
N CYS A 118 7.68 2.24 -9.77
CA CYS A 118 7.59 1.52 -11.04
C CYS A 118 8.54 2.08 -12.12
N LEU A 119 8.74 3.39 -12.17
CA LEU A 119 9.66 4.02 -13.11
C LEU A 119 11.13 3.87 -12.75
N SER A 120 11.43 3.77 -11.44
CA SER A 120 12.81 3.73 -10.95
C SER A 120 13.47 2.35 -11.07
N VAL A 121 12.73 1.33 -11.46
CA VAL A 121 13.23 -0.07 -11.52
C VAL A 121 14.27 -0.28 -12.63
N GLY A 122 14.45 0.68 -13.55
CA GLY A 122 15.23 0.41 -14.75
C GLY A 122 16.15 1.47 -15.26
N GLY A 123 16.42 2.46 -14.49
CA GLY A 123 17.14 3.65 -14.94
C GLY A 123 16.17 4.78 -15.33
N PRO A 124 16.69 5.92 -15.80
CA PRO A 124 15.82 7.02 -16.17
C PRO A 124 14.87 6.55 -17.26
N PRO A 125 13.57 6.83 -17.14
CA PRO A 125 12.66 6.55 -18.21
C PRO A 125 13.15 7.28 -19.45
N ARG A 126 13.50 6.52 -20.49
CA ARG A 126 14.11 7.09 -21.69
C ARG A 126 13.07 7.73 -22.60
N ASP A 127 11.87 7.19 -22.57
CA ASP A 127 10.79 7.62 -23.45
C ASP A 127 9.42 7.29 -22.83
N LEU A 128 8.65 8.32 -22.51
CA LEU A 128 7.26 8.21 -22.06
C LEU A 128 6.29 8.84 -23.08
N THR A 129 6.75 9.06 -24.32
CA THR A 129 5.97 9.73 -25.36
C THR A 129 4.75 8.94 -25.84
N ASN A 130 4.63 7.68 -25.45
CA ASN A 130 3.43 6.86 -25.68
C ASN A 130 2.43 6.90 -24.51
N ILE A 131 2.67 7.72 -23.46
CA ILE A 131 1.84 7.75 -22.27
C ILE A 131 1.16 9.10 -22.14
N CYS A 132 -0.15 9.07 -21.90
CA CYS A 132 -0.95 10.22 -21.50
C CYS A 132 -1.11 10.20 -19.97
N PHE A 133 -0.72 11.27 -19.29
CA PHE A 133 -0.77 11.39 -17.85
C PHE A 133 -1.91 12.29 -17.40
N VAL A 134 -2.65 11.82 -16.40
CA VAL A 134 -3.55 12.64 -15.58
C VAL A 134 -2.98 12.66 -14.16
N CYS A 135 -2.55 13.82 -13.70
CA CYS A 135 -1.98 14.04 -12.38
C CYS A 135 -2.99 14.77 -11.51
N ASP A 136 -3.77 14.02 -10.72
CA ASP A 136 -4.78 14.60 -9.82
C ASP A 136 -4.13 15.10 -8.53
N GLU A 137 -4.61 16.23 -8.01
CA GLU A 137 -4.04 16.94 -6.85
C GLU A 137 -2.54 17.24 -7.04
N VAL A 138 -2.14 17.75 -8.23
CA VAL A 138 -0.72 17.97 -8.58
C VAL A 138 -0.02 18.95 -7.64
N GLN A 139 -0.74 19.78 -6.88
CA GLN A 139 -0.18 20.62 -5.82
C GLN A 139 0.47 19.82 -4.68
N LEU A 140 0.33 18.50 -4.68
CA LEU A 140 1.08 17.60 -3.79
C LEU A 140 2.60 17.83 -3.87
N VAL A 141 3.12 18.34 -4.98
CA VAL A 141 4.55 18.71 -5.12
C VAL A 141 5.01 19.67 -4.03
N GLY A 142 4.12 20.45 -3.44
CA GLY A 142 4.41 21.37 -2.33
C GLY A 142 4.19 20.79 -0.93
N ASP A 143 3.83 19.52 -0.80
CA ASP A 143 3.62 18.88 0.50
C ASP A 143 4.94 18.63 1.22
N LYS A 144 5.00 18.94 2.51
CA LYS A 144 6.23 18.81 3.33
C LYS A 144 6.76 17.40 3.47
N HIS A 145 5.88 16.39 3.39
CA HIS A 145 6.23 14.99 3.66
C HIS A 145 6.27 14.14 2.40
N ARG A 146 5.42 14.45 1.44
CA ARG A 146 5.22 13.64 0.23
C ARG A 146 5.64 14.36 -1.05
N GLY A 147 5.80 15.68 -0.97
CA GLY A 147 6.13 16.53 -2.12
C GLY A 147 7.43 16.11 -2.80
N GLN A 148 8.42 15.65 -2.05
CA GLN A 148 9.70 15.20 -2.62
C GLN A 148 9.53 14.08 -3.67
N ASN A 149 8.72 13.08 -3.39
CA ASN A 149 8.50 11.97 -4.32
C ASN A 149 7.67 12.40 -5.53
N ALA A 150 6.65 13.23 -5.32
CA ALA A 150 5.85 13.78 -6.39
C ALA A 150 6.69 14.70 -7.31
N GLU A 151 7.51 15.57 -6.74
CA GLU A 151 8.37 16.48 -7.49
C GLU A 151 9.47 15.75 -8.26
N LEU A 152 10.12 14.74 -7.64
CA LEU A 152 11.08 13.90 -8.34
C LEU A 152 10.42 13.17 -9.50
N LEU A 153 9.24 12.56 -9.27
CA LEU A 153 8.49 11.90 -10.34
C LEU A 153 8.22 12.83 -11.51
N LEU A 154 7.66 14.02 -11.25
CA LEU A 154 7.36 14.99 -12.31
C LEU A 154 8.63 15.48 -13.01
N THR A 155 9.75 15.61 -12.29
CA THR A 155 11.05 15.95 -12.89
C THR A 155 11.52 14.88 -13.87
N LEU A 156 11.39 13.61 -13.50
CA LEU A 156 11.74 12.49 -14.39
C LEU A 156 10.82 12.39 -15.59
N MET A 157 9.52 12.53 -15.38
CA MET A 157 8.54 12.54 -16.47
C MET A 157 8.81 13.69 -17.44
N ARG A 158 9.13 14.89 -16.94
CA ARG A 158 9.48 16.04 -17.75
C ARG A 158 10.73 15.79 -18.60
N ARG A 159 11.73 15.10 -18.06
CA ARG A 159 12.97 14.76 -18.82
C ARG A 159 12.74 13.69 -19.88
N ALA A 160 11.86 12.72 -19.58
CA ALA A 160 11.55 11.63 -20.51
C ALA A 160 10.51 12.02 -21.58
N GLY A 161 9.79 13.13 -21.37
CA GLY A 161 8.68 13.53 -22.21
C GLY A 161 7.39 12.74 -21.93
N TRP A 162 6.30 13.14 -22.57
CA TRP A 162 4.99 12.50 -22.52
C TRP A 162 4.22 12.74 -23.81
N ARG A 163 3.20 11.93 -24.06
CA ARG A 163 2.27 12.20 -25.19
C ARG A 163 1.37 13.37 -24.83
N GLN A 164 0.80 13.34 -23.63
CA GLN A 164 -0.05 14.39 -23.06
C GLN A 164 0.11 14.42 -21.55
N PHE A 165 0.09 15.58 -20.95
CA PHE A 165 0.10 15.76 -19.51
C PHE A 165 -1.04 16.68 -19.08
N VAL A 166 -1.94 16.19 -18.24
CA VAL A 166 -3.03 16.98 -17.64
C VAL A 166 -2.89 17.00 -16.12
N GLY A 167 -2.44 18.13 -15.60
CA GLY A 167 -2.37 18.37 -14.15
C GLY A 167 -3.68 18.96 -13.66
N LEU A 168 -4.32 18.31 -12.66
CA LEU A 168 -5.51 18.81 -11.99
C LEU A 168 -5.13 19.29 -10.60
N SER A 169 -5.47 20.52 -10.26
CA SER A 169 -5.10 21.15 -9.00
C SER A 169 -6.28 21.87 -8.36
N ALA A 170 -6.26 21.94 -7.01
CA ALA A 170 -7.01 22.97 -6.31
C ALA A 170 -6.54 24.37 -6.77
N VAL A 171 -7.23 25.42 -6.34
CA VAL A 171 -6.86 26.80 -6.73
C VAL A 171 -5.47 27.12 -6.18
N LEU A 172 -4.53 27.34 -7.09
CA LEU A 172 -3.20 27.85 -6.81
C LEU A 172 -3.18 29.39 -6.89
N SER A 173 -2.22 30.01 -6.20
CA SER A 173 -1.95 31.44 -6.44
C SER A 173 -1.56 31.66 -7.93
N PRO A 174 -1.82 32.85 -8.50
CA PRO A 174 -1.46 33.10 -9.90
C PRO A 174 0.03 32.81 -10.18
N GLY A 175 0.90 33.22 -9.27
CA GLY A 175 2.35 33.03 -9.40
C GLY A 175 2.76 31.56 -9.32
N ASP A 176 2.19 30.78 -8.38
CA ASP A 176 2.49 29.35 -8.24
C ASP A 176 1.95 28.52 -9.41
N ALA A 177 0.74 28.83 -9.89
CA ALA A 177 0.16 28.18 -11.06
C ALA A 177 1.00 28.42 -12.32
N GLN A 178 1.43 29.65 -12.53
CA GLN A 178 2.29 30.01 -13.65
C GLN A 178 3.67 29.37 -13.54
N ALA A 179 4.28 29.39 -12.35
CA ALA A 179 5.59 28.76 -12.13
C ALA A 179 5.53 27.25 -12.38
N LEU A 180 4.50 26.55 -11.90
CA LEU A 180 4.33 25.13 -12.11
C LEU A 180 4.09 24.79 -13.59
N ALA A 181 3.18 25.52 -14.25
CA ALA A 181 2.90 25.31 -15.68
C ALA A 181 4.12 25.59 -16.55
N SER A 182 4.84 26.68 -16.30
CA SER A 182 6.06 27.03 -17.01
C SER A 182 7.19 26.01 -16.79
N TRP A 183 7.36 25.55 -15.54
CA TRP A 183 8.33 24.50 -15.22
C TRP A 183 8.01 23.18 -15.92
N LEU A 184 6.73 22.79 -16.00
CA LEU A 184 6.30 21.62 -16.74
C LEU A 184 6.33 21.82 -18.28
N GLY A 185 6.31 23.08 -18.76
CA GLY A 185 6.22 23.41 -20.18
C GLY A 185 4.86 23.14 -20.80
N ILE A 186 3.77 23.38 -20.06
CA ILE A 186 2.38 23.09 -20.46
C ILE A 186 1.49 24.31 -20.37
N GLY A 187 0.34 24.27 -21.04
CA GLY A 187 -0.67 25.35 -20.95
C GLY A 187 -1.28 25.47 -19.54
N LEU A 188 -1.74 26.67 -19.20
CA LEU A 188 -2.38 26.95 -17.91
C LEU A 188 -3.83 27.40 -18.11
N ILE A 189 -4.74 26.73 -17.44
CA ILE A 189 -6.12 27.17 -17.24
C ILE A 189 -6.30 27.40 -15.72
N ARG A 190 -6.66 28.60 -15.35
CA ARG A 190 -6.88 28.95 -13.96
C ARG A 190 -8.23 29.69 -13.80
N ASN A 191 -9.17 29.02 -13.17
CA ASN A 191 -10.47 29.59 -12.84
C ASN A 191 -10.69 29.50 -11.33
N PRO A 192 -10.62 30.63 -10.59
CA PRO A 192 -10.80 30.65 -9.14
C PRO A 192 -12.28 30.56 -8.71
N ASN A 193 -13.19 30.66 -9.67
CA ASN A 193 -14.62 30.78 -9.40
C ASN A 193 -15.22 29.43 -8.99
N ARG A 194 -16.11 29.42 -8.03
CA ARG A 194 -16.88 28.26 -7.63
C ARG A 194 -18.17 28.21 -8.40
N GLU A 195 -18.56 27.02 -8.85
CA GLU A 195 -19.84 26.78 -9.53
C GLU A 195 -21.03 26.83 -8.60
N LYS A 196 -20.85 26.52 -7.32
CA LYS A 196 -21.86 26.62 -6.27
C LYS A 196 -21.42 27.58 -5.17
N ALA A 197 -22.35 28.35 -4.68
CA ALA A 197 -22.10 29.29 -3.59
C ALA A 197 -21.75 28.55 -2.30
N LEU A 198 -20.74 29.08 -1.61
CA LEU A 198 -20.31 28.64 -0.27
C LEU A 198 -20.40 29.83 0.66
N THR A 199 -21.09 29.70 1.77
CA THR A 199 -21.08 30.68 2.85
C THR A 199 -20.29 30.12 4.03
N ILE A 200 -19.32 30.88 4.51
CA ILE A 200 -18.59 30.60 5.74
C ILE A 200 -19.02 31.62 6.79
N GLU A 201 -19.45 31.13 7.94
CA GLU A 201 -19.98 31.92 9.05
C GLU A 201 -19.10 31.71 10.29
N CYS A 202 -18.63 32.83 10.87
CA CYS A 202 -17.96 32.79 12.17
C CYS A 202 -18.87 33.44 13.21
N ARG A 203 -19.24 32.70 14.24
CA ARG A 203 -20.11 33.14 15.31
C ARG A 203 -19.29 33.62 16.50
N THR A 204 -19.43 34.86 16.85
CA THR A 204 -18.79 35.46 18.03
C THR A 204 -19.82 35.88 19.06
N PRO A 205 -19.45 36.19 20.31
CA PRO A 205 -20.37 36.73 21.31
C PRO A 205 -21.05 38.02 20.90
N LEU A 206 -20.43 38.83 20.05
CA LEU A 206 -20.86 40.19 19.70
C LEU A 206 -21.54 40.28 18.34
N ALA A 207 -21.17 39.37 17.40
CA ALA A 207 -21.65 39.45 16.03
C ALA A 207 -21.48 38.09 15.32
N THR A 208 -22.22 37.93 14.24
CA THR A 208 -21.99 36.87 13.26
C THR A 208 -21.32 37.47 12.04
N LEU A 209 -20.13 36.96 11.72
CA LEU A 209 -19.39 37.37 10.52
C LEU A 209 -19.61 36.33 9.42
N SER A 210 -19.93 36.75 8.21
CA SER A 210 -20.09 35.79 7.10
C SER A 210 -19.40 36.28 5.84
N VAL A 211 -18.80 35.31 5.13
CA VAL A 211 -18.19 35.50 3.81
C VAL A 211 -18.86 34.53 2.86
N SER A 212 -19.25 35.01 1.72
CA SER A 212 -19.83 34.14 0.67
C SER A 212 -19.00 34.23 -0.61
N ALA A 213 -18.80 33.08 -1.27
CA ALA A 213 -18.12 33.00 -2.57
C ALA A 213 -18.93 32.11 -3.52
N GLY A 214 -18.92 32.42 -4.81
CA GLY A 214 -19.63 31.69 -5.87
C GLY A 214 -20.60 32.59 -6.63
N PRO A 215 -21.38 32.05 -7.56
CA PRO A 215 -22.26 32.86 -8.44
C PRO A 215 -23.15 33.82 -7.67
N GLY A 216 -23.04 35.12 -7.99
CA GLY A 216 -23.79 36.20 -7.35
C GLY A 216 -23.29 36.64 -5.98
N PHE A 217 -22.13 36.16 -5.51
CA PHE A 217 -21.57 36.45 -4.18
C PHE A 217 -20.05 36.63 -4.23
N GLU A 218 -19.55 37.66 -4.81
CA GLU A 218 -18.12 37.91 -4.87
C GLU A 218 -17.62 38.55 -3.55
N GLY A 219 -17.07 37.74 -2.67
CA GLY A 219 -16.25 38.16 -1.51
C GLY A 219 -16.97 39.08 -0.47
N LEU A 220 -18.29 39.07 -0.43
CA LEU A 220 -19.06 39.94 0.48
C LEU A 220 -18.88 39.50 1.93
N GLN A 221 -18.20 40.34 2.71
CA GLN A 221 -18.22 40.23 4.17
C GLN A 221 -19.48 40.92 4.70
N GLN A 222 -20.28 40.16 5.43
CA GLN A 222 -21.46 40.68 6.11
C GLN A 222 -21.31 40.52 7.62
N GLN A 223 -21.68 41.55 8.36
CA GLN A 223 -21.76 41.50 9.81
C GLN A 223 -23.24 41.52 10.21
N GLY A 224 -23.66 40.45 10.90
CA GLY A 224 -25.00 40.31 11.42
C GLY A 224 -25.04 40.30 12.95
N PRO A 225 -26.23 40.27 13.54
CA PRO A 225 -26.41 40.16 15.00
C PRO A 225 -25.79 38.83 15.50
N PRO A 226 -25.48 38.73 16.80
CA PRO A 226 -24.95 37.49 17.37
C PRO A 226 -25.95 36.35 17.22
N SER A 227 -25.46 35.20 16.81
CA SER A 227 -26.31 33.98 16.74
C SER A 227 -26.63 33.44 18.13
N ARG A 228 -27.83 32.85 18.28
CA ARG A 228 -28.25 32.22 19.53
C ARG A 228 -27.46 30.95 19.86
N SER A 229 -27.06 30.18 18.83
CA SER A 229 -26.33 28.93 19.01
C SER A 229 -24.85 29.14 18.66
N ARG A 230 -24.02 29.03 19.67
CA ARG A 230 -22.55 29.10 19.56
C ARG A 230 -21.86 27.78 19.96
N ASP A 231 -22.54 26.93 20.69
CA ASP A 231 -22.09 25.57 20.95
C ASP A 231 -22.33 24.68 19.74
N VAL A 232 -21.50 23.70 19.56
CA VAL A 232 -21.54 22.81 18.37
C VAL A 232 -22.88 22.09 18.24
N MET A 233 -23.51 21.68 19.35
CA MET A 233 -24.79 20.96 19.34
C MET A 233 -25.94 21.85 18.86
N GLY A 234 -25.97 23.09 19.31
CA GLY A 234 -26.94 24.07 18.86
C GLY A 234 -26.76 24.42 17.39
N VAL A 235 -25.51 24.58 16.93
CA VAL A 235 -25.19 24.80 15.51
C VAL A 235 -25.70 23.66 14.64
N ILE A 236 -25.44 22.39 15.03
CA ILE A 236 -25.94 21.21 14.31
C ILE A 236 -27.48 21.25 14.25
N GLY A 237 -28.13 21.53 15.40
CA GLY A 237 -29.60 21.62 15.47
C GLY A 237 -30.17 22.64 14.48
N GLU A 238 -29.60 23.84 14.41
CA GLU A 238 -30.01 24.89 13.48
C GLU A 238 -29.79 24.50 12.01
N LEU A 239 -28.63 23.88 11.69
CA LEU A 239 -28.33 23.42 10.34
C LEU A 239 -29.32 22.36 9.84
N LEU A 240 -29.73 21.43 10.72
CA LEU A 240 -30.71 20.41 10.40
C LEU A 240 -32.11 21.00 10.27
N GLN A 241 -32.51 21.93 11.10
CA GLN A 241 -33.79 22.66 10.95
C GLN A 241 -33.87 23.41 9.62
N GLN A 242 -32.75 23.91 9.12
CA GLN A 242 -32.62 24.54 7.81
C GLN A 242 -32.51 23.53 6.66
N GLN A 243 -32.70 22.23 6.91
CA GLN A 243 -32.59 21.14 5.91
C GLN A 243 -31.23 21.10 5.20
N ARG A 244 -30.14 21.37 5.94
CA ARG A 244 -28.77 21.39 5.41
C ARG A 244 -27.99 20.12 5.71
N ASN A 245 -28.68 19.00 5.85
CA ASN A 245 -28.11 17.67 6.07
C ASN A 245 -27.58 17.04 4.77
N PRO A 246 -26.60 16.11 4.83
CA PRO A 246 -25.83 15.74 6.02
C PRO A 246 -24.89 16.84 6.52
N VAL A 247 -24.77 16.94 7.83
CA VAL A 247 -23.85 17.89 8.50
C VAL A 247 -22.56 17.15 8.84
N ILE A 248 -21.41 17.63 8.35
CA ILE A 248 -20.13 17.18 8.86
C ILE A 248 -19.67 18.07 10.00
N VAL A 249 -19.24 17.47 11.10
CA VAL A 249 -18.66 18.16 12.25
C VAL A 249 -17.18 17.84 12.32
N PHE A 250 -16.35 18.84 12.03
CA PHE A 250 -14.90 18.66 12.07
C PHE A 250 -14.37 18.79 13.49
N CYS A 251 -13.67 17.74 13.93
CA CYS A 251 -13.02 17.64 15.23
C CYS A 251 -11.49 17.58 15.03
N MET A 252 -10.74 18.29 15.88
CA MET A 252 -9.27 18.25 15.82
C MET A 252 -8.66 17.14 16.68
N LYS A 253 -9.46 16.51 17.54
CA LYS A 253 -9.10 15.33 18.32
C LYS A 253 -9.99 14.16 17.95
N VAL A 254 -9.41 12.95 17.94
CA VAL A 254 -10.16 11.72 17.68
C VAL A 254 -11.21 11.49 18.76
N ASP A 255 -10.87 11.71 20.04
CA ASP A 255 -11.81 11.53 21.17
C ASP A 255 -13.06 12.39 21.02
N ASP A 256 -12.93 13.63 20.57
CA ASP A 256 -14.06 14.53 20.35
C ASP A 256 -15.05 13.94 19.33
N THR A 257 -14.59 13.16 18.34
CA THR A 257 -15.50 12.52 17.38
C THR A 257 -16.42 11.49 18.05
N PHE A 258 -15.90 10.75 19.01
CA PHE A 258 -16.68 9.74 19.75
C PHE A 258 -17.64 10.40 20.76
N ASP A 259 -17.13 11.33 21.55
CA ASP A 259 -17.87 11.93 22.65
C ASP A 259 -19.00 12.81 22.15
N LEU A 260 -18.75 13.64 21.13
CA LEU A 260 -19.77 14.49 20.52
C LEU A 260 -20.80 13.65 19.76
N ALA A 261 -20.38 12.61 19.02
CA ALA A 261 -21.31 11.72 18.33
C ALA A 261 -22.23 11.01 19.31
N ARG A 262 -21.69 10.49 20.43
CA ARG A 262 -22.47 9.86 21.49
C ARG A 262 -23.46 10.81 22.11
N THR A 263 -23.02 12.01 22.49
CA THR A 263 -23.88 13.06 23.08
C THR A 263 -25.01 13.45 22.14
N TRP A 264 -24.71 13.65 20.86
CA TRP A 264 -25.70 13.98 19.86
C TRP A 264 -26.70 12.84 19.63
N ALA A 265 -26.21 11.61 19.49
CA ALA A 265 -27.05 10.44 19.25
C ALA A 265 -28.05 10.17 20.37
N GLN A 266 -27.69 10.41 21.65
CA GLN A 266 -28.58 10.16 22.80
C GLN A 266 -29.90 10.92 22.72
N SER A 267 -29.95 12.05 22.05
CA SER A 267 -31.17 12.89 21.90
C SER A 267 -32.03 12.50 20.70
N ARG A 268 -31.68 11.45 19.93
CA ARG A 268 -32.32 11.09 18.67
C ARG A 268 -33.05 9.75 18.73
N PRO A 269 -34.19 9.62 18.04
CA PRO A 269 -34.87 8.34 17.93
C PRO A 269 -34.01 7.32 17.17
N ALA A 270 -34.10 6.07 17.60
CA ALA A 270 -33.40 4.97 16.92
C ALA A 270 -34.26 4.41 15.76
N ILE A 271 -33.59 4.09 14.66
CA ILE A 271 -34.12 3.32 13.53
C ILE A 271 -33.45 1.96 13.48
N GLN A 272 -34.06 1.00 12.81
CA GLN A 272 -33.45 -0.31 12.68
C GLN A 272 -32.34 -0.25 11.61
N ILE A 273 -31.10 -0.48 12.03
CA ILE A 273 -29.94 -0.65 11.15
C ILE A 273 -29.14 -1.83 11.69
N ASP A 274 -28.88 -2.79 10.82
CA ASP A 274 -28.01 -3.92 11.13
C ASP A 274 -26.63 -3.74 10.51
N ALA A 275 -25.61 -4.26 11.16
CA ALA A 275 -24.28 -4.32 10.58
C ALA A 275 -24.32 -5.17 9.30
N PRO A 276 -23.54 -4.84 8.27
CA PRO A 276 -23.38 -5.70 7.12
C PRO A 276 -22.90 -7.09 7.55
N ALA A 277 -23.35 -8.10 6.85
CA ALA A 277 -22.96 -9.46 7.14
C ALA A 277 -21.41 -9.61 7.11
N GLY A 278 -20.84 -10.19 8.18
CA GLY A 278 -19.41 -10.43 8.30
C GLY A 278 -18.57 -9.19 8.64
N VAL A 279 -19.16 -8.02 8.89
CA VAL A 279 -18.46 -6.83 9.40
C VAL A 279 -18.59 -6.77 10.91
N ASP A 280 -17.45 -6.82 11.60
CA ASP A 280 -17.41 -6.56 13.05
C ASP A 280 -17.42 -5.04 13.29
N VAL A 281 -18.62 -4.48 13.41
CA VAL A 281 -18.84 -3.07 13.73
C VAL A 281 -18.92 -2.91 15.24
N GLU A 282 -18.14 -1.97 15.78
CA GLU A 282 -18.24 -1.70 17.22
C GLU A 282 -19.65 -1.24 17.60
N GLN A 283 -20.14 -1.74 18.73
CA GLN A 283 -21.50 -1.45 19.17
C GLN A 283 -21.81 0.04 19.33
N PRO A 284 -20.89 0.89 19.85
CA PRO A 284 -21.12 2.34 19.89
C PRO A 284 -21.32 2.99 18.52
N LEU A 285 -20.63 2.53 17.49
CA LEU A 285 -20.82 3.03 16.11
C LEU A 285 -22.18 2.59 15.58
N LEU A 286 -22.54 1.33 15.77
CA LEU A 286 -23.84 0.81 15.33
C LEU A 286 -24.99 1.54 16.02
N ASP A 287 -24.87 1.81 17.33
CA ASP A 287 -25.88 2.56 18.10
C ASP A 287 -25.99 4.04 17.65
N ALA A 288 -24.87 4.65 17.24
CA ALA A 288 -24.89 5.98 16.64
C ALA A 288 -25.56 5.97 15.26
N LEU A 289 -25.22 4.99 14.40
CA LEU A 289 -25.81 4.86 13.06
C LEU A 289 -27.31 4.62 13.12
N ARG A 290 -27.79 3.81 14.07
CA ARG A 290 -29.24 3.64 14.33
C ARG A 290 -29.95 4.95 14.63
N ARG A 291 -29.20 5.98 15.03
CA ARG A 291 -29.73 7.34 15.31
C ARG A 291 -29.30 8.35 14.24
N ARG A 292 -29.02 7.85 13.02
CA ARG A 292 -28.61 8.63 11.84
C ARG A 292 -27.39 9.51 12.13
N THR A 293 -26.54 9.07 13.06
CA THR A 293 -25.31 9.72 13.50
C THR A 293 -24.12 8.80 13.22
N ALA A 294 -23.01 9.35 12.81
CA ALA A 294 -21.79 8.60 12.61
C ALA A 294 -20.56 9.34 13.15
N TYR A 295 -19.48 8.64 13.31
CA TYR A 295 -18.17 9.23 13.47
C TYR A 295 -17.18 8.58 12.48
N HIS A 296 -16.18 9.35 12.07
CA HIS A 296 -15.18 8.90 11.08
C HIS A 296 -13.81 9.44 11.46
N ASN A 297 -12.88 8.54 11.77
CA ASN A 297 -11.52 8.88 12.18
C ASN A 297 -10.56 7.72 11.91
N ALA A 298 -9.27 7.91 12.17
CA ALA A 298 -8.23 6.92 11.91
C ALA A 298 -8.26 5.70 12.85
N GLU A 299 -9.00 5.73 13.96
CA GLU A 299 -9.13 4.63 14.92
C GLU A 299 -10.25 3.64 14.57
N LEU A 300 -11.08 3.96 13.57
CA LEU A 300 -11.99 2.99 12.97
C LEU A 300 -11.21 1.97 12.12
N THR A 301 -11.70 0.74 12.10
CA THR A 301 -11.22 -0.26 11.13
C THR A 301 -11.53 0.17 9.69
N GLU A 302 -10.86 -0.42 8.70
CA GLU A 302 -11.15 -0.11 7.30
C GLU A 302 -12.61 -0.45 6.93
N ASP A 303 -13.11 -1.59 7.41
CA ASP A 303 -14.50 -2.00 7.18
C ASP A 303 -15.52 -1.05 7.81
N GLU A 304 -15.25 -0.57 9.02
CA GLU A 304 -16.12 0.42 9.68
C GLU A 304 -16.13 1.75 8.94
N ARG A 305 -14.96 2.21 8.46
CA ARG A 305 -14.89 3.43 7.64
C ARG A 305 -15.70 3.30 6.37
N LEU A 306 -15.52 2.21 5.63
CA LEU A 306 -16.29 1.93 4.42
C LEU A 306 -17.78 1.83 4.71
N PHE A 307 -18.16 1.23 5.83
CA PHE A 307 -19.57 1.15 6.26
C PHE A 307 -20.18 2.51 6.54
N VAL A 308 -19.45 3.39 7.25
CA VAL A 308 -19.89 4.79 7.49
C VAL A 308 -19.99 5.54 6.18
N GLU A 309 -19.04 5.39 5.29
CA GLU A 309 -19.00 6.05 3.98
C GLU A 309 -20.18 5.62 3.10
N ASP A 310 -20.51 4.34 3.07
CA ASP A 310 -21.68 3.81 2.36
C ASP A 310 -22.99 4.37 2.92
N ARG A 311 -23.13 4.41 4.25
CA ARG A 311 -24.32 4.96 4.91
C ARG A 311 -24.47 6.47 4.68
N LEU A 312 -23.35 7.18 4.61
CA LEU A 312 -23.33 8.60 4.30
C LEU A 312 -23.71 8.84 2.84
N ALA A 313 -23.16 8.06 1.91
CA ALA A 313 -23.48 8.14 0.48
C ALA A 313 -24.94 7.81 0.17
N SER A 314 -25.52 6.84 0.89
CA SER A 314 -26.94 6.44 0.76
C SER A 314 -27.93 7.36 1.49
N GLY A 315 -27.46 8.47 2.13
CA GLY A 315 -28.32 9.43 2.82
C GLY A 315 -28.94 8.91 4.13
N GLN A 316 -28.34 7.87 4.72
CA GLN A 316 -28.83 7.29 5.98
C GLN A 316 -28.18 7.92 7.22
N VAL A 317 -27.27 8.86 7.05
CA VAL A 317 -26.61 9.63 8.10
C VAL A 317 -26.95 11.10 7.95
N ASP A 318 -27.43 11.71 9.04
CA ASP A 318 -27.73 13.15 9.08
C ASP A 318 -26.54 13.97 9.60
N VAL A 319 -25.77 13.39 10.54
CA VAL A 319 -24.63 14.06 11.16
C VAL A 319 -23.44 13.10 11.25
N VAL A 320 -22.29 13.54 10.78
CA VAL A 320 -21.02 12.78 10.91
C VAL A 320 -19.98 13.64 11.61
N PHE A 321 -19.41 13.11 12.70
CA PHE A 321 -18.29 13.73 13.43
C PHE A 321 -16.98 13.14 12.89
N ALA A 322 -16.12 13.98 12.33
CA ALA A 322 -14.94 13.48 11.63
C ALA A 322 -13.69 14.31 11.92
N THR A 323 -12.54 13.63 11.89
CA THR A 323 -11.25 14.32 11.78
C THR A 323 -11.00 14.72 10.31
N SER A 324 -9.91 15.44 10.05
CA SER A 324 -9.52 15.85 8.70
C SER A 324 -9.35 14.68 7.71
N THR A 325 -9.29 13.44 8.20
CA THR A 325 -9.17 12.25 7.36
C THR A 325 -10.34 12.06 6.40
N LEU A 326 -11.58 12.37 6.81
CA LEU A 326 -12.75 12.33 5.92
C LEU A 326 -12.70 13.47 4.88
N ALA A 327 -11.94 14.52 5.14
CA ALA A 327 -11.73 15.60 4.18
C ALA A 327 -10.78 15.19 3.03
N ALA A 328 -10.10 14.06 3.10
CA ALA A 328 -9.16 13.61 2.08
C ALA A 328 -9.81 12.60 1.12
N GLY A 329 -10.12 13.02 -0.12
CA GLY A 329 -10.27 12.10 -1.24
C GLY A 329 -11.66 11.54 -1.57
N VAL A 330 -12.68 11.65 -0.71
CA VAL A 330 -13.99 11.02 -1.00
C VAL A 330 -15.06 12.07 -1.32
N ASN A 331 -15.92 11.76 -2.29
CA ASN A 331 -16.98 12.68 -2.73
C ASN A 331 -18.32 12.32 -2.06
N PHE A 332 -18.58 12.91 -0.88
CA PHE A 332 -19.84 12.73 -0.17
C PHE A 332 -20.85 13.84 -0.42
N PRO A 333 -22.15 13.57 -0.34
CA PRO A 333 -23.21 14.57 -0.48
C PRO A 333 -23.39 15.39 0.82
N LEU A 334 -22.38 16.20 1.19
CA LEU A 334 -22.44 17.01 2.41
C LEU A 334 -23.16 18.33 2.19
N GLY A 335 -24.16 18.63 3.02
CA GLY A 335 -24.96 19.83 2.95
C GLY A 335 -24.31 21.00 3.68
N SER A 336 -23.75 20.75 4.83
CA SER A 336 -23.11 21.77 5.66
C SER A 336 -21.96 21.21 6.50
N ALA A 337 -21.14 22.10 7.03
CA ALA A 337 -20.08 21.76 7.97
C ALA A 337 -20.13 22.64 9.21
N ALA A 338 -19.82 22.05 10.35
CA ALA A 338 -19.54 22.77 11.59
C ALA A 338 -18.15 22.40 12.09
N PHE A 339 -17.44 23.34 12.70
CA PHE A 339 -16.16 23.07 13.35
C PHE A 339 -16.37 23.01 14.86
N ALA A 340 -16.24 21.82 15.44
CA ALA A 340 -16.21 21.66 16.90
C ALA A 340 -14.95 22.31 17.48
N SER A 341 -13.87 22.24 16.74
CA SER A 341 -12.64 23.02 16.98
C SER A 341 -11.93 23.23 15.62
N TRP A 342 -11.26 24.35 15.48
CA TRP A 342 -10.38 24.67 14.35
C TRP A 342 -8.95 24.98 14.80
N LYS A 343 -8.59 24.58 16.05
CA LYS A 343 -7.26 24.67 16.63
C LYS A 343 -6.81 23.28 17.06
N ARG A 344 -5.54 22.96 16.78
CA ARG A 344 -4.91 21.73 17.23
C ARG A 344 -3.75 22.03 18.16
N TRP A 345 -3.40 21.05 19.00
CA TRP A 345 -2.23 21.12 19.83
C TRP A 345 -0.95 21.04 18.99
N ASP A 346 -0.08 22.03 19.15
CA ASP A 346 1.25 22.07 18.58
C ASP A 346 2.26 21.65 19.66
N PHE A 347 2.91 20.52 19.44
CA PHE A 347 3.86 19.96 20.41
C PHE A 347 5.14 20.80 20.53
N ASP A 348 5.58 21.46 19.47
CA ASP A 348 6.77 22.29 19.47
C ASP A 348 6.53 23.60 20.23
N ARG A 349 5.36 24.18 20.03
CA ARG A 349 4.95 25.46 20.67
C ARG A 349 4.24 25.27 22.00
N GLN A 350 3.89 24.03 22.37
CA GLN A 350 3.13 23.70 23.59
C GLN A 350 1.85 24.53 23.75
N MET A 351 1.14 24.76 22.63
CA MET A 351 -0.12 25.55 22.62
C MET A 351 -1.06 25.11 21.51
N HIS A 352 -2.31 25.51 21.62
CA HIS A 352 -3.27 25.32 20.53
C HIS A 352 -3.05 26.37 19.44
N VAL A 353 -2.79 25.94 18.23
CA VAL A 353 -2.63 26.79 17.04
C VAL A 353 -3.77 26.56 16.05
N PRO A 354 -4.21 27.58 15.31
CA PRO A 354 -5.16 27.42 14.22
C PRO A 354 -4.64 26.41 13.18
N ILE A 355 -5.57 25.66 12.56
CA ILE A 355 -5.24 24.87 11.37
C ILE A 355 -4.79 25.78 10.22
N GLY A 356 -4.03 25.24 9.28
CA GLY A 356 -3.61 25.96 8.10
C GLY A 356 -4.81 26.40 7.24
N ARG A 357 -4.66 27.52 6.55
CA ARG A 357 -5.72 28.02 5.64
C ARG A 357 -6.08 27.00 4.57
N ASP A 358 -5.09 26.35 3.97
CA ASP A 358 -5.32 25.34 2.93
C ASP A 358 -6.09 24.14 3.47
N GLU A 359 -5.75 23.72 4.67
CA GLU A 359 -6.46 22.63 5.36
C GLU A 359 -7.91 23.05 5.63
N PHE A 360 -8.14 24.26 6.14
CA PHE A 360 -9.48 24.78 6.34
C PHE A 360 -10.27 24.85 5.02
N GLN A 361 -9.68 25.40 3.97
CA GLN A 361 -10.32 25.50 2.65
C GLN A 361 -10.63 24.13 2.06
N ASN A 362 -9.75 23.14 2.22
CA ASN A 362 -9.98 21.77 1.80
C ASN A 362 -11.16 21.14 2.56
N MET A 363 -11.26 21.37 3.88
CA MET A 363 -12.36 20.88 4.70
C MET A 363 -13.68 21.60 4.34
N ALA A 364 -13.68 22.92 4.27
CA ALA A 364 -14.84 23.73 3.90
C ALA A 364 -15.31 23.43 2.46
N GLY A 365 -14.39 23.14 1.57
CA GLY A 365 -14.66 22.80 0.17
C GLY A 365 -15.40 21.46 -0.04
N ARG A 366 -15.56 20.65 1.00
CA ARG A 366 -16.34 19.39 0.93
C ARG A 366 -17.85 19.62 0.88
N VAL A 367 -18.31 20.81 1.22
CA VAL A 367 -19.72 21.15 1.33
C VAL A 367 -20.24 21.81 0.05
N GLY A 368 -21.47 21.52 -0.32
CA GLY A 368 -22.14 22.15 -1.47
C GLY A 368 -21.52 21.77 -2.81
N ARG A 369 -21.28 20.49 -3.03
CA ARG A 369 -20.67 19.99 -4.28
C ARG A 369 -21.69 19.87 -5.41
N MET A 370 -21.18 19.91 -6.65
CA MET A 370 -21.98 19.66 -7.86
C MET A 370 -22.65 18.28 -7.82
N GLY A 371 -23.83 18.16 -8.44
CA GLY A 371 -24.60 16.92 -8.45
C GLY A 371 -25.46 16.66 -7.20
N GLN A 372 -25.41 17.56 -6.20
CA GLN A 372 -26.25 17.48 -5.00
C GLN A 372 -27.48 18.40 -5.10
N ALA A 373 -28.56 17.98 -4.45
CA ALA A 373 -29.82 18.79 -4.42
C ALA A 373 -29.63 20.12 -3.67
N ILE A 374 -28.62 20.26 -2.82
CA ILE A 374 -28.38 21.46 -2.01
C ILE A 374 -27.78 22.55 -2.87
N ALA A 375 -28.46 23.67 -2.95
CA ALA A 375 -28.10 24.80 -3.80
C ALA A 375 -26.86 25.56 -3.30
N LYS A 376 -26.62 25.61 -1.97
CA LYS A 376 -25.59 26.43 -1.34
C LYS A 376 -24.94 25.71 -0.17
N GLY A 377 -23.60 25.59 -0.19
CA GLY A 377 -22.83 25.06 0.93
C GLY A 377 -22.79 26.07 2.10
N HIS A 378 -22.78 25.54 3.33
CA HIS A 378 -22.72 26.35 4.54
C HIS A 378 -21.71 25.78 5.54
N VAL A 379 -20.80 26.60 6.02
CA VAL A 379 -19.75 26.25 6.99
C VAL A 379 -19.84 27.18 8.19
N VAL A 380 -19.85 26.62 9.38
CA VAL A 380 -19.93 27.39 10.63
C VAL A 380 -18.73 27.08 11.52
N LEU A 381 -18.07 28.13 11.99
CA LEU A 381 -17.07 28.07 13.04
C LEU A 381 -17.40 29.10 14.13
N THR A 382 -16.86 28.89 15.33
CA THR A 382 -17.09 29.74 16.50
C THR A 382 -15.78 30.30 17.00
N ALA A 383 -15.82 31.52 17.52
CA ALA A 383 -14.69 32.20 18.13
C ALA A 383 -15.13 33.01 19.37
N ASP A 384 -14.42 32.85 20.48
CA ASP A 384 -14.86 33.37 21.79
C ASP A 384 -14.19 34.69 22.17
N GLY A 385 -13.20 35.15 21.44
CA GLY A 385 -12.48 36.38 21.74
C GLY A 385 -12.02 37.16 20.51
N VAL A 386 -11.53 38.39 20.74
CA VAL A 386 -11.08 39.28 19.65
C VAL A 386 -9.93 38.64 18.85
N GLN A 387 -8.98 37.99 19.53
CA GLN A 387 -7.85 37.32 18.88
C GLN A 387 -8.32 36.15 18.05
N GLU A 388 -9.23 35.32 18.59
CA GLU A 388 -9.81 34.21 17.86
C GLU A 388 -10.62 34.67 16.65
N SER A 389 -11.41 35.71 16.82
CA SER A 389 -12.17 36.32 15.71
C SER A 389 -11.26 36.76 14.56
N ARG A 390 -10.12 37.40 14.86
CA ARG A 390 -9.11 37.77 13.84
C ARG A 390 -8.51 36.52 13.14
N GLN A 391 -8.18 35.49 13.92
CA GLN A 391 -7.66 34.22 13.37
C GLN A 391 -8.70 33.52 12.50
N ALA A 392 -9.96 33.49 12.93
CA ALA A 392 -11.07 32.94 12.17
C ALA A 392 -11.31 33.73 10.86
N GLN A 393 -11.29 35.06 10.91
CA GLN A 393 -11.38 35.89 9.70
C GLN A 393 -10.28 35.58 8.69
N ALA A 394 -9.05 35.34 9.16
CA ALA A 394 -7.95 34.95 8.28
C ALA A 394 -8.17 33.59 7.62
N LEU A 395 -8.88 32.65 8.27
CA LEU A 395 -9.28 31.37 7.67
C LEU A 395 -10.43 31.53 6.68
N MET A 396 -11.36 32.49 6.93
CA MET A 396 -12.52 32.75 6.08
C MET A 396 -12.16 33.50 4.78
N ASP A 397 -10.96 34.05 4.67
CA ASP A 397 -10.50 34.69 3.45
C ASP A 397 -10.31 33.67 2.35
N LEU A 398 -11.27 33.60 1.41
CA LEU A 398 -11.26 32.71 0.26
C LEU A 398 -10.51 33.27 -0.94
N THR A 399 -10.06 34.51 -0.87
CA THR A 399 -9.40 35.22 -1.99
C THR A 399 -7.89 34.98 -2.00
N THR A 400 -7.29 34.83 -0.85
CA THR A 400 -5.86 34.59 -0.70
C THR A 400 -5.57 33.07 -0.64
N GLN A 401 -4.82 32.59 -1.59
CA GLN A 401 -4.31 31.23 -1.57
C GLN A 401 -2.96 31.17 -0.83
N ALA A 402 -2.72 30.08 -0.10
CA ALA A 402 -1.42 29.85 0.49
C ALA A 402 -0.39 29.57 -0.61
N PRO A 403 0.86 30.01 -0.44
CA PRO A 403 1.91 29.72 -1.40
C PRO A 403 2.18 28.22 -1.44
N LEU A 404 2.42 27.70 -2.64
CA LEU A 404 2.83 26.30 -2.84
C LEU A 404 4.13 26.05 -2.05
N GLY A 405 4.14 25.04 -1.21
CA GLY A 405 5.30 24.66 -0.43
C GLY A 405 6.49 24.22 -1.28
N LEU A 406 7.59 23.88 -0.65
CA LEU A 406 8.79 23.33 -1.27
C LEU A 406 8.82 21.81 -1.03
N GLY A 407 8.80 21.01 -2.10
CA GLY A 407 8.80 19.56 -2.00
C GLY A 407 10.17 18.98 -1.69
N ILE A 408 11.19 19.38 -2.47
CA ILE A 408 12.57 18.93 -2.30
C ILE A 408 13.37 20.01 -1.57
N THR A 409 13.79 19.69 -0.35
CA THR A 409 14.67 20.53 0.45
C THR A 409 15.90 19.71 0.87
N PRO A 410 17.03 20.35 1.28
CA PRO A 410 18.21 19.63 1.74
C PRO A 410 17.99 18.63 2.86
N GLU A 411 16.89 18.76 3.60
CA GLU A 411 16.51 17.82 4.67
C GLU A 411 16.06 16.46 4.12
N HIS A 412 15.68 16.39 2.85
CA HIS A 412 15.19 15.19 2.17
C HIS A 412 16.30 14.44 1.40
N PHE A 413 17.51 14.99 1.29
CA PHE A 413 18.57 14.43 0.45
C PHE A 413 18.97 13.00 0.84
N GLY A 414 18.84 12.60 2.11
CA GLY A 414 19.24 11.26 2.54
C GLY A 414 18.53 10.11 1.79
N THR A 415 17.20 10.13 1.76
CA THR A 415 16.41 9.11 1.05
C THR A 415 16.39 9.33 -0.45
N LEU A 416 16.33 10.59 -0.87
CA LEU A 416 16.30 10.97 -2.28
C LEU A 416 17.57 10.54 -3.02
N THR A 417 18.73 10.72 -2.41
CA THR A 417 20.03 10.36 -3.00
C THR A 417 20.11 8.87 -3.30
N LEU A 418 19.69 8.02 -2.37
CA LEU A 418 19.69 6.58 -2.61
C LEU A 418 18.74 6.19 -3.74
N GLN A 419 17.54 6.79 -3.78
CA GLN A 419 16.56 6.54 -4.84
C GLN A 419 17.10 6.95 -6.23
N ILE A 420 17.78 8.08 -6.32
CA ILE A 420 18.38 8.58 -7.57
C ILE A 420 19.42 7.60 -8.12
N PHE A 421 20.35 7.13 -7.27
CA PHE A 421 21.38 6.20 -7.71
C PHE A 421 20.84 4.78 -7.91
N ALA A 422 19.91 4.29 -7.07
CA ALA A 422 19.29 2.98 -7.26
C ALA A 422 18.47 2.91 -8.55
N GLY A 423 17.79 3.99 -8.90
CA GLY A 423 17.13 4.15 -10.18
C GLY A 423 18.09 4.38 -11.36
N ARG A 424 19.40 4.38 -11.14
CA ARG A 424 20.44 4.68 -12.14
C ARG A 424 20.21 6.01 -12.86
N LEU A 425 19.55 6.96 -12.19
CA LEU A 425 19.24 8.28 -12.75
C LEU A 425 20.49 9.15 -12.88
N CYS A 426 21.50 8.87 -12.09
CA CYS A 426 22.78 9.56 -12.02
C CYS A 426 23.90 8.56 -11.86
N THR A 427 25.09 8.92 -12.34
CA THR A 427 26.30 8.13 -12.26
C THR A 427 27.45 8.86 -11.56
N SER A 428 27.26 10.12 -11.21
CA SER A 428 28.26 10.95 -10.53
C SER A 428 27.59 11.90 -9.54
N ARG A 429 28.37 12.53 -8.69
CA ARG A 429 27.91 13.55 -7.76
C ARG A 429 27.32 14.75 -8.48
N GLU A 430 27.95 15.15 -9.58
CA GLU A 430 27.52 16.27 -10.39
C GLU A 430 26.19 15.97 -11.09
N ASP A 431 26.02 14.76 -11.68
CA ASP A 431 24.75 14.36 -12.27
C ASP A 431 23.60 14.42 -11.25
N ALA A 432 23.87 14.00 -10.00
CA ALA A 432 22.86 14.05 -8.93
C ALA A 432 22.51 15.50 -8.58
N PHE A 433 23.51 16.38 -8.52
CA PHE A 433 23.29 17.81 -8.28
C PHE A 433 22.52 18.46 -9.42
N ASP A 434 22.83 18.13 -10.67
CA ASP A 434 22.12 18.63 -11.86
C ASP A 434 20.68 18.14 -11.92
N LEU A 435 20.44 16.87 -11.54
CA LEU A 435 19.09 16.33 -11.46
C LEU A 435 18.24 17.10 -10.43
N ILE A 436 18.75 17.26 -9.21
CA ILE A 436 18.09 18.02 -8.14
C ILE A 436 17.93 19.48 -8.55
N GLY A 437 18.93 20.05 -9.22
CA GLY A 437 18.89 21.39 -9.78
C GLY A 437 17.83 21.63 -10.86
N SER A 438 17.30 20.56 -11.47
CA SER A 438 16.23 20.66 -12.48
C SER A 438 14.81 20.58 -11.91
N THR A 439 14.66 20.45 -10.59
CA THR A 439 13.37 20.39 -9.89
C THR A 439 12.67 21.73 -9.80
N LEU A 440 11.36 21.74 -9.53
CA LEU A 440 10.57 22.95 -9.32
C LEU A 440 11.09 23.76 -8.13
N THR A 441 11.37 23.08 -7.02
CA THR A 441 11.89 23.75 -5.81
C THR A 441 13.23 24.42 -6.08
N ALA A 442 14.13 23.76 -6.81
CA ALA A 442 15.41 24.36 -7.19
C ALA A 442 15.25 25.58 -8.09
N SER A 443 14.31 25.55 -9.04
CA SER A 443 13.97 26.73 -9.88
C SER A 443 13.51 27.90 -9.04
N ARG A 444 12.58 27.64 -8.12
CA ARG A 444 12.04 28.68 -7.20
C ARG A 444 13.08 29.20 -6.21
N GLU A 445 13.99 28.34 -5.74
CA GLU A 445 15.07 28.75 -4.87
C GLU A 445 16.05 29.69 -5.59
N ARG A 446 16.38 29.40 -6.85
CA ARG A 446 17.21 30.32 -7.68
C ARG A 446 16.57 31.69 -7.88
N GLU A 447 15.25 31.76 -7.99
CA GLU A 447 14.53 33.04 -8.09
C GLU A 447 14.54 33.84 -6.79
N ARG A 448 14.55 33.13 -5.65
CA ARG A 448 14.49 33.77 -4.30
C ARG A 448 15.84 34.10 -3.72
N ASN A 449 16.86 33.32 -4.05
CA ASN A 449 18.19 33.39 -3.46
C ASN A 449 19.22 33.77 -4.51
N LEU A 450 19.89 34.89 -4.31
CA LEU A 450 20.97 35.37 -5.20
C LEU A 450 22.14 34.40 -5.32
N ALA A 451 22.41 33.58 -4.27
CA ALA A 451 23.43 32.54 -4.30
C ALA A 451 22.94 31.23 -4.99
N GLY A 452 21.68 31.23 -5.47
CA GLY A 452 21.08 30.05 -6.07
C GLY A 452 21.00 28.86 -5.14
N ILE A 453 21.31 27.65 -5.68
CA ILE A 453 21.26 26.38 -4.94
C ILE A 453 22.65 25.79 -4.61
N ASP A 454 23.73 26.56 -4.80
CA ASP A 454 25.11 26.02 -4.61
C ASP A 454 25.34 25.53 -3.19
N HIS A 455 24.67 26.13 -2.20
CA HIS A 455 24.72 25.67 -0.81
C HIS A 455 24.09 24.29 -0.58
N TRP A 456 23.36 23.73 -1.56
CA TRP A 456 22.83 22.37 -1.49
C TRP A 456 23.90 21.32 -1.82
N ARG A 457 24.94 21.70 -2.55
CA ARG A 457 26.00 20.80 -3.00
C ARG A 457 26.66 20.06 -1.85
N ASP A 458 27.13 20.79 -0.85
CA ASP A 458 27.79 20.21 0.31
C ASP A 458 26.91 19.23 1.08
N LYS A 459 25.64 19.58 1.24
CA LYS A 459 24.67 18.71 1.92
C LYS A 459 24.37 17.45 1.11
N LEU A 460 24.23 17.56 -0.19
CA LEU A 460 24.02 16.41 -1.06
C LEU A 460 25.23 15.49 -1.06
N PHE A 461 26.42 16.04 -1.20
CA PHE A 461 27.68 15.28 -1.22
C PHE A 461 27.93 14.57 0.10
N SER A 462 27.63 15.21 1.23
CA SER A 462 27.67 14.58 2.55
C SER A 462 26.71 13.39 2.68
N GLN A 463 25.53 13.44 2.04
CA GLN A 463 24.63 12.29 2.03
C GLN A 463 25.16 11.16 1.12
N ILE A 464 25.83 11.49 0.03
CA ILE A 464 26.51 10.49 -0.83
C ILE A 464 27.62 9.80 -0.03
N ASP A 465 28.49 10.56 0.67
CA ASP A 465 29.54 10.01 1.51
C ASP A 465 28.96 9.04 2.54
N ARG A 466 27.91 9.43 3.24
CA ARG A 466 27.23 8.57 4.20
C ARG A 466 26.70 7.27 3.58
N LEU A 467 26.13 7.32 2.38
CA LEU A 467 25.62 6.13 1.69
C LEU A 467 26.75 5.21 1.21
N VAL A 468 27.91 5.78 0.89
CA VAL A 468 29.14 5.02 0.62
C VAL A 468 29.64 4.34 1.89
N ASP A 469 29.72 5.05 3.00
CA ASP A 469 30.16 4.51 4.31
C ASP A 469 29.27 3.35 4.78
N ILE A 470 27.97 3.48 4.56
CA ILE A 470 26.99 2.43 4.90
C ILE A 470 27.08 1.22 3.94
N GLY A 471 27.71 1.39 2.77
CA GLY A 471 27.82 0.34 1.75
C GLY A 471 26.63 0.25 0.81
N CYS A 472 25.76 1.25 0.79
CA CYS A 472 24.68 1.34 -0.22
C CYS A 472 25.20 1.76 -1.59
N LEU A 473 26.25 2.56 -1.62
CA LEU A 473 26.92 3.06 -2.82
C LEU A 473 28.41 2.69 -2.81
N ILE A 474 29.01 2.61 -3.99
CA ILE A 474 30.46 2.51 -4.21
C ILE A 474 30.87 3.62 -5.14
N GLU A 475 31.90 4.38 -4.78
CA GLU A 475 32.48 5.41 -5.64
C GLU A 475 33.87 4.99 -6.11
N LEU A 476 34.06 4.91 -7.42
CA LEU A 476 35.33 4.58 -8.06
C LEU A 476 35.62 5.59 -9.18
N HIS A 477 36.75 6.29 -9.09
CA HIS A 477 37.17 7.27 -10.10
C HIS A 477 36.11 8.32 -10.43
N GLY A 478 35.36 8.78 -9.42
CA GLY A 478 34.29 9.76 -9.57
C GLY A 478 32.96 9.21 -10.14
N GLN A 479 32.92 7.91 -10.46
CA GLN A 479 31.70 7.21 -10.83
C GLN A 479 31.08 6.53 -9.61
N ILE A 480 29.78 6.71 -9.44
CA ILE A 480 29.02 6.13 -8.34
C ILE A 480 28.14 5.02 -8.86
N THR A 481 28.24 3.85 -8.26
CA THR A 481 27.40 2.70 -8.53
C THR A 481 26.66 2.29 -7.27
N VAL A 482 25.41 1.85 -7.42
CA VAL A 482 24.62 1.31 -6.32
C VAL A 482 24.99 -0.16 -6.10
N THR A 483 25.16 -0.56 -4.85
CA THR A 483 25.38 -1.97 -4.50
C THR A 483 24.04 -2.75 -4.53
N THR A 484 24.11 -4.09 -4.54
CA THR A 484 22.91 -4.93 -4.37
C THR A 484 22.15 -4.57 -3.09
N PHE A 485 22.90 -4.27 -2.01
CA PHE A 485 22.31 -3.79 -0.76
C PHE A 485 21.58 -2.46 -0.96
N GLY A 486 22.23 -1.48 -1.60
CA GLY A 486 21.61 -0.19 -1.87
C GLY A 486 20.36 -0.28 -2.73
N VAL A 487 20.37 -1.14 -3.75
CA VAL A 487 19.17 -1.41 -4.58
C VAL A 487 18.04 -2.00 -3.75
N ALA A 488 18.33 -3.01 -2.92
CA ALA A 488 17.31 -3.64 -2.08
C ALA A 488 16.71 -2.66 -1.06
N VAL A 489 17.54 -1.81 -0.44
CA VAL A 489 17.07 -0.77 0.49
C VAL A 489 16.20 0.26 -0.24
N ALA A 490 16.62 0.75 -1.40
CA ALA A 490 15.85 1.72 -2.17
C ALA A 490 14.48 1.17 -2.58
N HIS A 491 14.41 -0.09 -3.04
CA HIS A 491 13.17 -0.74 -3.47
C HIS A 491 12.22 -0.99 -2.29
N SER A 492 12.74 -1.37 -1.14
CA SER A 492 11.94 -1.57 0.07
C SER A 492 11.30 -0.28 0.58
N GLY A 493 11.86 0.87 0.24
CA GLY A 493 11.49 2.17 0.77
C GLY A 493 11.88 2.38 2.23
N LEU A 494 12.64 1.46 2.83
CA LEU A 494 13.16 1.58 4.18
C LEU A 494 14.36 2.52 4.24
N LYS A 495 14.58 3.09 5.43
CA LYS A 495 15.83 3.83 5.70
C LYS A 495 17.01 2.85 5.71
N PRO A 496 18.19 3.27 5.22
CA PRO A 496 19.41 2.44 5.31
C PRO A 496 19.72 1.99 6.73
N GLU A 497 19.47 2.85 7.73
CA GLU A 497 19.68 2.54 9.15
C GLU A 497 18.76 1.44 9.65
N THR A 498 17.52 1.38 9.17
CA THR A 498 16.59 0.29 9.48
C THR A 498 17.08 -1.03 8.91
N ALA A 499 17.59 -1.01 7.68
CA ALA A 499 18.16 -2.19 7.06
C ALA A 499 19.35 -2.73 7.86
N ILE A 500 20.28 -1.86 8.27
CA ILE A 500 21.43 -2.24 9.09
C ILE A 500 21.00 -2.76 10.45
N PHE A 501 20.09 -2.06 11.14
CA PHE A 501 19.54 -2.49 12.42
C PHE A 501 19.00 -3.93 12.35
N PHE A 502 18.25 -4.26 11.31
CA PHE A 502 17.73 -5.61 11.13
C PHE A 502 18.81 -6.62 10.75
N ILE A 503 19.74 -6.29 9.85
CA ILE A 503 20.81 -7.20 9.44
C ILE A 503 21.66 -7.59 10.65
N GLU A 504 22.07 -6.60 11.45
CA GLU A 504 22.89 -6.85 12.65
C GLU A 504 22.12 -7.62 13.72
N GLY A 505 20.88 -7.23 13.98
CA GLY A 505 20.03 -7.87 14.98
C GLY A 505 19.67 -9.32 14.60
N LEU A 506 19.33 -9.56 13.34
CA LEU A 506 19.01 -10.90 12.83
C LEU A 506 20.26 -11.80 12.85
N LYS A 507 21.43 -11.29 12.44
CA LYS A 507 22.67 -12.06 12.51
C LYS A 507 22.98 -12.48 13.94
N ARG A 508 22.94 -11.54 14.87
CA ARG A 508 23.25 -11.78 16.29
C ARG A 508 22.29 -12.76 16.96
N SER A 509 21.03 -12.78 16.54
CA SER A 509 19.96 -13.63 17.09
C SER A 509 19.60 -14.81 16.18
N SER A 510 20.37 -15.08 15.14
CA SER A 510 20.03 -16.02 14.07
C SER A 510 19.70 -17.43 14.59
N ALA A 511 20.52 -17.97 15.47
CA ALA A 511 20.36 -19.31 16.04
C ALA A 511 19.07 -19.42 16.88
N GLN A 512 18.73 -18.39 17.67
CA GLN A 512 17.50 -18.40 18.46
C GLN A 512 16.26 -18.24 17.57
N LEU A 513 16.33 -17.36 16.56
CA LEU A 513 15.22 -17.14 15.64
C LEU A 513 14.94 -18.37 14.77
N THR A 514 15.96 -19.06 14.30
CA THR A 514 15.78 -20.32 13.56
C THR A 514 15.20 -21.42 14.44
N GLN A 515 15.56 -21.49 15.74
CA GLN A 515 14.89 -22.40 16.67
C GLN A 515 13.40 -22.14 16.82
N LEU A 516 12.95 -20.86 16.78
CA LEU A 516 11.52 -20.56 16.81
C LEU A 516 10.80 -21.08 15.56
N ILE A 517 11.44 -20.98 14.38
CA ILE A 517 10.89 -21.55 13.14
C ILE A 517 10.86 -23.08 13.22
N ASP A 518 11.93 -23.72 13.70
CA ASP A 518 11.99 -25.17 13.83
C ASP A 518 10.92 -25.71 14.79
N ARG A 519 10.63 -24.99 15.89
CA ARG A 519 9.53 -25.30 16.79
C ARG A 519 8.17 -25.16 16.11
N ALA A 520 7.97 -24.09 15.35
CA ALA A 520 6.73 -23.89 14.60
C ALA A 520 6.52 -25.00 13.56
N GLY A 521 7.59 -25.45 12.87
CA GLY A 521 7.55 -26.60 11.99
C GLY A 521 7.17 -27.91 12.69
N ASN A 522 7.41 -28.02 13.99
CA ASN A 522 7.00 -29.16 14.81
C ASN A 522 5.61 -28.97 15.47
N GLY A 523 4.82 -28.00 15.02
CA GLY A 523 3.42 -27.80 15.43
C GLY A 523 3.24 -26.89 16.66
N THR A 524 4.28 -26.18 17.11
CA THR A 524 4.13 -25.10 18.10
C THR A 524 3.68 -23.80 17.44
N SER A 525 3.15 -22.85 18.24
CA SER A 525 2.72 -21.55 17.74
C SER A 525 3.89 -20.72 17.20
N GLU A 526 3.66 -20.01 16.10
CA GLU A 526 4.58 -19.02 15.53
C GLU A 526 4.56 -17.66 16.25
N ASP A 527 3.72 -17.49 17.26
CA ASP A 527 3.43 -16.20 17.86
C ASP A 527 4.66 -15.60 18.56
N ASP A 528 5.57 -16.44 19.08
CA ASP A 528 6.85 -15.99 19.62
C ASP A 528 7.70 -15.28 18.56
N PHE A 529 7.73 -15.82 17.36
CA PHE A 529 8.45 -15.22 16.25
C PHE A 529 7.82 -13.91 15.78
N VAL A 530 6.47 -13.87 15.70
CA VAL A 530 5.72 -12.63 15.41
C VAL A 530 6.01 -11.55 16.44
N PHE A 531 6.02 -11.91 17.74
CA PHE A 531 6.30 -10.96 18.80
C PHE A 531 7.69 -10.33 18.66
N VAL A 532 8.72 -11.14 18.48
CA VAL A 532 10.10 -10.66 18.32
C VAL A 532 10.23 -9.72 17.13
N LEU A 533 9.71 -10.11 15.97
CA LEU A 533 9.78 -9.31 14.76
C LEU A 533 9.00 -7.99 14.88
N SER A 534 7.80 -8.04 15.46
CA SER A 534 6.97 -6.85 15.68
C SER A 534 7.63 -5.87 16.64
N HIS A 535 8.22 -6.38 17.73
CA HIS A 535 8.95 -5.57 18.69
C HIS A 535 10.17 -4.90 18.02
N ALA A 536 10.97 -5.66 17.27
CA ALA A 536 12.11 -5.12 16.53
C ALA A 536 11.68 -4.06 15.51
N ALA A 537 10.59 -4.29 14.76
CA ALA A 537 10.09 -3.35 13.79
C ALA A 537 9.64 -2.02 14.42
N ILE A 538 8.90 -2.06 15.53
CA ILE A 538 8.47 -0.85 16.24
C ILE A 538 9.67 -0.08 16.82
N ARG A 539 10.74 -0.76 17.21
CA ARG A 539 11.96 -0.13 17.71
C ARG A 539 12.93 0.30 16.62
N SER A 540 12.66 -0.06 15.39
CA SER A 540 13.53 0.32 14.28
C SER A 540 13.51 1.85 14.03
N PRO A 541 14.50 2.40 13.33
CA PRO A 541 14.52 3.80 12.93
C PRO A 541 13.32 4.29 12.13
N GLU A 542 12.47 3.38 11.63
CA GLU A 542 11.21 3.75 10.95
C GLU A 542 10.19 4.37 11.89
N PHE A 543 10.11 3.89 13.13
CA PHE A 543 9.24 4.44 14.17
C PHE A 543 9.95 5.45 15.08
N GLY A 544 11.25 5.62 14.91
CA GLY A 544 12.08 6.53 15.70
C GLY A 544 12.19 7.91 15.07
N ILE A 545 12.62 8.88 15.89
CA ILE A 545 12.97 10.22 15.44
C ILE A 545 14.42 10.21 14.96
N VAL A 546 14.63 10.40 13.67
CA VAL A 546 15.95 10.58 13.07
C VAL A 546 16.03 11.98 12.49
N GLY A 547 17.01 12.76 12.89
CA GLY A 547 17.18 14.15 12.42
C GLY A 547 16.02 15.07 12.79
N GLY A 548 15.35 14.83 13.93
CA GLY A 548 14.25 15.65 14.42
C GLY A 548 12.86 15.35 13.80
N LYS A 549 12.76 14.35 12.92
CA LYS A 549 11.47 13.98 12.29
C LYS A 549 11.18 12.50 12.48
N ALA A 550 9.98 12.17 12.99
CA ALA A 550 9.46 10.82 13.00
C ALA A 550 8.92 10.45 11.61
N THR A 551 9.32 9.32 11.06
CA THR A 551 8.79 8.82 9.78
C THR A 551 7.45 8.16 9.99
N ARG A 552 7.31 7.44 11.11
CA ARG A 552 6.07 6.82 11.57
C ARG A 552 5.92 7.10 13.05
N ILE A 553 4.70 7.34 13.48
CA ILE A 553 4.41 7.66 14.88
C ILE A 553 3.56 6.53 15.43
N LEU A 554 4.11 5.80 16.39
CA LEU A 554 3.33 4.89 17.19
C LEU A 554 2.28 5.69 17.99
N ASN A 555 1.04 5.23 17.99
CA ASN A 555 0.01 5.91 18.77
C ASN A 555 0.43 5.95 20.24
N TRP A 556 0.51 7.16 20.80
CA TRP A 556 0.98 7.40 22.17
C TRP A 556 0.21 6.64 23.25
N ARG A 557 -1.05 6.27 22.99
CA ARG A 557 -1.87 5.49 23.92
C ARG A 557 -1.31 4.09 24.16
N ILE A 558 -0.60 3.51 23.20
CA ILE A 558 -0.05 2.16 23.32
C ILE A 558 0.96 2.05 24.47
N GLY A 559 1.77 3.10 24.69
CA GLY A 559 2.77 3.13 25.76
C GLY A 559 2.41 3.97 26.98
N ARG A 560 1.29 4.72 26.95
CA ARG A 560 0.94 5.75 27.93
C ARG A 560 0.97 5.29 29.40
N ASN A 561 0.45 4.12 29.67
CA ASN A 561 0.25 3.59 31.02
C ASN A 561 1.37 2.64 31.47
N GLY A 562 2.50 2.65 30.77
CA GLY A 562 3.59 1.71 30.99
C GLY A 562 3.36 0.33 30.38
N PRO A 563 4.26 -0.63 30.66
CA PRO A 563 4.15 -1.98 30.11
C PRO A 563 2.98 -2.74 30.73
N VAL A 564 2.22 -3.43 29.89
CA VAL A 564 1.16 -4.36 30.36
C VAL A 564 1.73 -5.78 30.57
N PRO A 565 1.05 -6.65 31.35
CA PRO A 565 1.43 -8.06 31.47
C PRO A 565 1.61 -8.72 30.09
N ASN A 566 2.79 -9.25 29.83
CA ASN A 566 3.15 -9.75 28.51
C ASN A 566 3.74 -11.16 28.61
N PRO A 567 2.96 -12.21 28.25
CA PRO A 567 3.42 -13.58 28.35
C PRO A 567 4.58 -13.91 27.43
N TYR A 568 4.70 -13.25 26.28
CA TYR A 568 5.81 -13.43 25.34
C TYR A 568 7.10 -12.88 25.92
N ALA A 569 7.07 -11.65 26.42
CA ALA A 569 8.23 -11.03 27.07
C ALA A 569 8.74 -11.81 28.27
N THR A 570 7.86 -12.54 28.97
CA THR A 570 8.22 -13.33 30.15
C THR A 570 8.95 -14.62 29.78
N ARG A 571 8.56 -15.28 28.67
CA ARG A 571 9.14 -16.59 28.30
C ARG A 571 10.28 -16.51 27.28
N LEU A 572 10.42 -15.39 26.56
CA LEU A 572 11.46 -15.19 25.57
C LEU A 572 12.71 -14.60 26.20
N ASN A 573 13.89 -14.95 25.65
CA ASN A 573 15.12 -14.33 26.04
C ASN A 573 15.11 -12.82 25.68
N PRO A 574 15.26 -11.90 26.66
CA PRO A 574 15.22 -10.47 26.42
C PRO A 574 16.39 -9.91 25.61
N ILE A 575 17.40 -10.74 25.29
CA ILE A 575 18.62 -10.30 24.60
C ILE A 575 18.50 -10.33 23.07
N LEU A 576 17.40 -10.86 22.51
CA LEU A 576 17.16 -10.78 21.09
C LEU A 576 17.16 -9.32 20.63
N PHE A 577 17.98 -8.97 19.65
CA PHE A 577 18.26 -7.62 19.20
C PHE A 577 18.91 -6.71 20.27
N ASP A 578 19.55 -7.27 21.29
CA ASP A 578 20.17 -6.57 22.43
C ASP A 578 19.24 -5.54 23.11
N GLN A 579 17.96 -5.82 23.15
CA GLN A 579 16.97 -4.92 23.69
C GLN A 579 16.11 -5.62 24.75
N PRO A 580 16.01 -5.05 25.95
CA PRO A 580 15.06 -5.55 26.93
C PRO A 580 13.63 -5.28 26.44
N TRP A 581 12.76 -6.31 26.45
CA TRP A 581 11.40 -6.24 25.93
C TRP A 581 10.53 -5.14 26.57
N VAL A 582 10.81 -4.80 27.81
CA VAL A 582 10.00 -3.85 28.57
C VAL A 582 10.62 -2.46 28.68
N ALA A 583 11.80 -2.23 28.13
CA ALA A 583 12.45 -0.93 28.19
C ALA A 583 11.67 0.16 27.43
N ASP A 584 10.92 -0.26 26.42
CA ASP A 584 10.01 0.59 25.67
C ASP A 584 8.59 0.00 25.78
N ALA A 585 7.78 0.59 26.64
CA ALA A 585 6.41 0.15 26.88
C ALA A 585 5.56 0.21 25.60
N GLY A 586 5.79 1.19 24.74
CA GLY A 586 5.10 1.31 23.45
C GLY A 586 5.41 0.13 22.53
N ALA A 587 6.69 -0.21 22.38
CA ALA A 587 7.11 -1.33 21.57
C ALA A 587 6.62 -2.68 22.13
N ALA A 588 6.74 -2.89 23.46
CA ALA A 588 6.30 -4.12 24.10
C ALA A 588 4.79 -4.35 23.98
N ASN A 589 4.01 -3.31 24.29
CA ASN A 589 2.56 -3.35 24.22
C ASN A 589 2.06 -3.47 22.78
N GLY A 590 2.67 -2.73 21.86
CA GLY A 590 2.37 -2.79 20.43
C GLY A 590 2.66 -4.18 19.85
N ALA A 591 3.83 -4.75 20.14
CA ALA A 591 4.18 -6.10 19.70
C ALA A 591 3.20 -7.15 20.25
N LEU A 592 2.77 -7.03 21.52
CA LEU A 592 1.77 -7.92 22.10
C LEU A 592 0.43 -7.83 21.34
N GLN A 593 -0.09 -6.61 21.13
CA GLN A 593 -1.33 -6.42 20.38
C GLN A 593 -1.24 -6.95 18.94
N LEU A 594 -0.10 -6.76 18.29
CA LEU A 594 0.14 -7.27 16.94
C LEU A 594 0.24 -8.80 16.90
N THR A 595 0.82 -9.41 17.93
CA THR A 595 0.87 -10.88 18.03
C THR A 595 -0.52 -11.46 18.20
N GLU A 596 -1.33 -10.90 19.09
CA GLU A 596 -2.72 -11.31 19.27
C GLU A 596 -3.56 -11.04 18.00
N TRP A 597 -3.30 -9.95 17.29
CA TRP A 597 -3.93 -9.69 16.00
C TRP A 597 -3.60 -10.78 14.97
N ALA A 598 -2.32 -11.15 14.81
CA ALA A 598 -1.87 -12.18 13.90
C ALA A 598 -2.29 -13.61 14.33
N ALA A 599 -2.49 -13.85 15.62
CA ALA A 599 -3.05 -15.09 16.16
C ALA A 599 -4.56 -15.24 15.90
N GLY A 600 -5.21 -14.19 15.41
CA GLY A 600 -6.65 -14.22 15.13
C GLY A 600 -7.53 -14.00 16.36
N THR A 601 -6.98 -13.44 17.44
CA THR A 601 -7.71 -13.10 18.67
C THR A 601 -8.86 -12.14 18.39
N ALA A 602 -9.99 -12.34 19.05
CA ALA A 602 -11.18 -11.53 18.85
C ALA A 602 -10.95 -10.05 19.24
N ARG A 603 -11.60 -9.11 18.52
CA ARG A 603 -11.52 -7.66 18.73
C ARG A 603 -11.56 -7.25 20.19
N GLY A 604 -12.61 -7.68 20.92
CA GLY A 604 -12.81 -7.27 22.30
C GLY A 604 -11.74 -7.76 23.29
N GLN A 605 -10.96 -8.78 22.93
CA GLN A 605 -9.80 -9.22 23.69
C GLN A 605 -8.57 -8.38 23.37
N ILE A 606 -8.34 -8.06 22.09
CA ILE A 606 -7.22 -7.21 21.65
C ILE A 606 -7.33 -5.80 22.24
N GLU A 607 -8.53 -5.21 22.22
CA GLU A 607 -8.79 -3.87 22.75
C GLU A 607 -8.67 -3.79 24.28
N LYS A 608 -8.81 -4.91 24.98
CA LYS A 608 -8.60 -5.00 26.44
C LYS A 608 -7.13 -5.06 26.86
N ILE A 609 -6.21 -5.39 25.94
CA ILE A 609 -4.79 -5.51 26.27
C ILE A 609 -4.23 -4.15 26.70
N VAL A 610 -4.53 -3.11 25.95
CA VAL A 610 -4.11 -1.75 26.25
C VAL A 610 -5.34 -0.84 26.29
N ALA A 611 -5.64 -0.32 27.46
CA ALA A 611 -6.82 0.52 27.65
C ALA A 611 -6.82 1.75 26.73
N GLY A 612 -7.92 1.96 26.03
CA GLY A 612 -8.12 3.10 25.14
C GLY A 612 -7.47 2.96 23.74
N VAL A 613 -6.90 1.80 23.41
CA VAL A 613 -6.42 1.49 22.05
C VAL A 613 -7.49 0.66 21.34
N ARG A 614 -7.99 1.19 20.22
CA ARG A 614 -9.00 0.55 19.38
C ARG A 614 -8.38 -0.32 18.29
N LEU A 615 -9.14 -1.27 17.77
CA LEU A 615 -8.69 -2.21 16.76
C LEU A 615 -8.15 -1.52 15.49
N GLY A 616 -8.78 -0.44 15.04
CA GLY A 616 -8.29 0.32 13.88
C GLY A 616 -6.88 0.90 14.07
N THR A 617 -6.53 1.31 15.29
CA THR A 617 -5.16 1.70 15.64
C THR A 617 -4.21 0.50 15.51
N VAL A 618 -4.60 -0.68 16.03
CA VAL A 618 -3.79 -1.90 15.92
C VAL A 618 -3.59 -2.30 14.46
N GLN A 619 -4.65 -2.24 13.65
CA GLN A 619 -4.57 -2.48 12.20
C GLN A 619 -3.63 -1.49 11.48
N GLY A 620 -3.63 -0.23 11.89
CA GLY A 620 -2.72 0.78 11.36
C GLY A 620 -1.25 0.41 11.62
N VAL A 621 -0.92 0.08 12.87
CA VAL A 621 0.43 -0.35 13.27
C VAL A 621 0.79 -1.68 12.60
N ALA A 622 -0.16 -2.61 12.50
CA ALA A 622 0.05 -3.90 11.81
C ALA A 622 0.46 -3.70 10.36
N ARG A 623 -0.18 -2.79 9.62
CA ARG A 623 0.20 -2.45 8.25
C ARG A 623 1.61 -1.85 8.16
N ASP A 624 1.93 -0.95 9.08
CA ASP A 624 3.25 -0.31 9.09
C ASP A 624 4.35 -1.34 9.40
N VAL A 625 4.14 -2.20 10.38
CA VAL A 625 5.09 -3.28 10.72
C VAL A 625 5.16 -4.32 9.58
N SER A 626 4.04 -4.68 8.98
CA SER A 626 4.00 -5.56 7.79
C SER A 626 4.85 -5.00 6.66
N TRP A 627 4.75 -3.70 6.38
CA TRP A 627 5.58 -3.05 5.36
C TRP A 627 7.08 -3.11 5.72
N VAL A 628 7.46 -2.82 6.97
CA VAL A 628 8.85 -2.91 7.42
C VAL A 628 9.38 -4.33 7.23
N LEU A 629 8.64 -5.34 7.70
CA LEU A 629 9.08 -6.74 7.60
C LEU A 629 9.13 -7.24 6.15
N THR A 630 8.25 -6.75 5.28
CA THR A 630 8.33 -7.02 3.84
C THR A 630 9.66 -6.54 3.28
N GLY A 631 10.01 -5.28 3.53
CA GLY A 631 11.28 -4.71 3.06
C GLY A 631 12.50 -5.42 3.65
N VAL A 632 12.45 -5.77 4.93
CA VAL A 632 13.51 -6.56 5.59
C VAL A 632 13.69 -7.92 4.92
N SER A 633 12.61 -8.63 4.63
CA SER A 633 12.65 -9.92 3.93
C SER A 633 13.31 -9.79 2.55
N GLU A 634 12.95 -8.78 1.78
CA GLU A 634 13.51 -8.51 0.45
C GLU A 634 15.01 -8.16 0.51
N ILE A 635 15.40 -7.31 1.46
CA ILE A 635 16.80 -6.94 1.68
C ILE A 635 17.61 -8.19 2.05
N ILE A 636 17.17 -8.96 3.04
CA ILE A 636 17.89 -10.16 3.48
C ILE A 636 18.02 -11.17 2.35
N SER A 637 16.93 -11.44 1.63
CA SER A 637 16.96 -12.35 0.48
C SER A 637 17.99 -11.94 -0.57
N SER A 638 18.14 -10.63 -0.79
CA SER A 638 19.10 -10.08 -1.75
C SER A 638 20.55 -10.18 -1.25
N VAL A 639 20.81 -9.75 -0.01
CA VAL A 639 22.18 -9.60 0.51
C VAL A 639 22.79 -10.91 1.05
N THR A 640 21.97 -11.92 1.34
CA THR A 640 22.44 -13.25 1.75
C THR A 640 22.56 -14.24 0.59
N SER A 641 22.39 -13.74 -0.64
CA SER A 641 22.54 -14.58 -1.84
C SER A 641 23.94 -15.23 -1.88
N PRO A 642 24.02 -16.57 -2.07
CA PRO A 642 25.30 -17.25 -2.22
C PRO A 642 26.05 -16.88 -3.50
N THR A 643 25.36 -16.23 -4.45
CA THR A 643 25.92 -15.78 -5.72
C THR A 643 26.50 -14.38 -5.63
N LEU A 644 26.32 -13.68 -4.51
CA LEU A 644 26.81 -12.32 -4.31
C LEU A 644 28.25 -12.34 -3.81
N ALA A 645 29.11 -11.59 -4.48
CA ALA A 645 30.48 -11.41 -4.03
C ALA A 645 30.52 -10.77 -2.62
N ASP A 646 31.45 -11.17 -1.79
CA ASP A 646 31.53 -10.74 -0.39
C ASP A 646 31.69 -9.23 -0.24
N GLU A 647 32.40 -8.59 -1.16
CA GLU A 647 32.60 -7.14 -1.18
C GLU A 647 31.28 -6.37 -1.41
N SER A 648 30.33 -6.99 -2.10
CA SER A 648 29.01 -6.42 -2.38
C SER A 648 27.99 -6.64 -1.27
N LYS A 649 28.34 -7.42 -0.25
CA LYS A 649 27.52 -7.64 0.95
C LYS A 649 27.74 -6.55 1.99
N PRO A 650 26.72 -6.20 2.80
CA PRO A 650 26.93 -5.42 4.01
C PRO A 650 28.04 -6.02 4.87
N ILE A 651 28.83 -5.19 5.51
CA ILE A 651 29.98 -5.62 6.31
C ILE A 651 29.58 -6.72 7.33
N ALA A 652 28.44 -6.56 7.96
CA ALA A 652 27.93 -7.52 8.93
C ALA A 652 27.66 -8.93 8.37
N LEU A 653 27.44 -9.08 7.05
CA LEU A 653 27.12 -10.35 6.39
C LEU A 653 28.23 -10.89 5.51
N ARG A 654 29.44 -10.33 5.61
CA ARG A 654 30.61 -10.87 4.89
C ARG A 654 31.06 -12.19 5.49
N GLY A 655 31.53 -13.11 4.64
CA GLY A 655 31.86 -14.49 4.99
C GLY A 655 30.68 -15.44 4.79
N ASN A 656 30.97 -16.74 5.00
CA ASN A 656 29.99 -17.84 4.82
C ASN A 656 29.74 -18.58 6.14
N GLY A 657 29.65 -17.85 7.25
CA GLY A 657 29.36 -18.43 8.56
C GLY A 657 27.94 -19.02 8.66
N GLU A 658 27.75 -19.94 9.62
CA GLU A 658 26.43 -20.51 9.91
C GLU A 658 25.39 -19.43 10.21
N ASP A 659 25.78 -18.35 10.87
CA ASP A 659 24.94 -17.19 11.17
C ASP A 659 24.37 -16.52 9.92
N VAL A 660 25.12 -16.44 8.82
CA VAL A 660 24.66 -15.89 7.55
C VAL A 660 23.65 -16.84 6.88
N GLN A 661 23.91 -18.15 6.96
CA GLN A 661 22.97 -19.17 6.46
C GLN A 661 21.67 -19.16 7.26
N ASP A 662 21.77 -19.02 8.57
CA ASP A 662 20.59 -18.89 9.42
C ASP A 662 19.77 -17.63 9.08
N VAL A 663 20.43 -16.48 8.89
CA VAL A 663 19.74 -15.25 8.45
C VAL A 663 19.03 -15.44 7.11
N ARG A 664 19.66 -16.15 6.16
CA ARG A 664 19.04 -16.48 4.87
C ARG A 664 17.77 -17.30 5.02
N ARG A 665 17.75 -18.28 5.92
CA ARG A 665 16.54 -19.08 6.23
C ARG A 665 15.38 -18.22 6.74
N LEU A 666 15.68 -17.15 7.47
CA LEU A 666 14.65 -16.27 8.03
C LEU A 666 13.88 -15.47 6.96
N ALA A 667 14.45 -15.26 5.78
CA ALA A 667 13.87 -14.34 4.78
C ALA A 667 12.40 -14.66 4.45
N ARG A 668 12.10 -15.91 4.07
CA ARG A 668 10.71 -16.29 3.72
C ARG A 668 9.79 -16.38 4.92
N ALA A 669 10.32 -16.81 6.07
CA ALA A 669 9.55 -16.81 7.30
C ALA A 669 9.14 -15.38 7.72
N ILE A 670 10.05 -14.41 7.62
CA ILE A 670 9.75 -12.99 7.87
C ILE A 670 8.69 -12.50 6.88
N ARG A 671 8.79 -12.83 5.59
CA ARG A 671 7.79 -12.48 4.59
C ARG A 671 6.40 -13.01 4.94
N ARG A 672 6.30 -14.26 5.36
CA ARG A 672 5.02 -14.84 5.79
C ARG A 672 4.46 -14.11 7.00
N GLN A 673 5.31 -13.76 8.01
CA GLN A 673 4.83 -13.01 9.16
C GLN A 673 4.35 -11.60 8.77
N SER A 674 4.99 -10.96 7.79
CA SER A 674 4.53 -9.68 7.28
C SER A 674 3.11 -9.78 6.70
N ILE A 675 2.82 -10.83 5.94
CA ILE A 675 1.48 -11.06 5.36
C ILE A 675 0.47 -11.39 6.47
N ARG A 676 0.83 -12.22 7.45
CA ARG A 676 -0.01 -12.51 8.62
C ARG A 676 -0.43 -11.24 9.35
N LEU A 677 0.51 -10.34 9.60
CA LEU A 677 0.25 -9.04 10.24
C LEU A 677 -0.67 -8.17 9.39
N GLY A 678 -0.46 -8.15 8.07
CA GLY A 678 -1.32 -7.40 7.15
C GLY A 678 -2.78 -7.86 7.16
N VAL A 679 -3.02 -9.18 7.28
CA VAL A 679 -4.35 -9.79 7.26
C VAL A 679 -4.93 -9.99 8.67
N GLY A 680 -4.10 -10.31 9.65
CA GLY A 680 -4.50 -10.60 11.04
C GLY A 680 -5.01 -12.02 11.26
N VAL A 681 -4.40 -13.02 10.61
CA VAL A 681 -4.77 -14.43 10.76
C VAL A 681 -3.55 -15.35 10.89
N PRO A 682 -3.68 -16.54 11.49
CA PRO A 682 -2.63 -17.54 11.55
C PRO A 682 -2.25 -18.09 10.17
N SER A 683 -1.03 -18.66 10.08
CA SER A 683 -0.47 -19.18 8.82
C SER A 683 -1.28 -20.31 8.18
N ASP A 684 -1.91 -21.17 8.99
CA ASP A 684 -2.70 -22.31 8.51
C ASP A 684 -3.94 -21.93 7.71
N VAL A 685 -4.45 -20.72 7.92
CA VAL A 685 -5.63 -20.18 7.24
C VAL A 685 -5.35 -18.93 6.41
N LEU A 686 -4.09 -18.52 6.30
CA LEU A 686 -3.70 -17.33 5.57
C LEU A 686 -4.15 -17.35 4.10
N TRP A 687 -4.09 -18.53 3.47
CA TRP A 687 -4.55 -18.76 2.10
C TRP A 687 -6.02 -18.37 1.87
N MET A 688 -6.87 -18.45 2.89
CA MET A 688 -8.28 -18.07 2.78
C MET A 688 -8.47 -16.58 2.51
N SER A 689 -7.50 -15.74 2.85
CA SER A 689 -7.53 -14.31 2.55
C SER A 689 -7.44 -14.00 1.05
N GLU A 690 -7.05 -14.98 0.24
CA GLU A 690 -7.00 -14.88 -1.22
C GLU A 690 -8.31 -15.28 -1.90
N LEU A 691 -9.22 -15.94 -1.16
CA LEU A 691 -10.51 -16.37 -1.70
C LEU A 691 -11.38 -15.16 -2.08
N ARG A 692 -11.87 -15.17 -3.31
CA ARG A 692 -12.76 -14.14 -3.86
C ARG A 692 -14.17 -14.68 -3.94
N LEU A 693 -15.11 -13.94 -3.41
CA LEU A 693 -16.51 -14.33 -3.42
C LEU A 693 -17.20 -13.78 -4.68
N PRO A 694 -17.60 -14.63 -5.63
CA PRO A 694 -18.29 -14.19 -6.84
C PRO A 694 -19.57 -13.42 -6.48
N GLY A 695 -19.79 -12.26 -7.13
CA GLY A 695 -20.98 -11.44 -6.91
C GLY A 695 -20.87 -10.42 -5.76
N LEU A 696 -19.95 -10.58 -4.82
CA LEU A 696 -19.79 -9.65 -3.70
C LEU A 696 -18.58 -8.71 -3.87
N GLN A 697 -17.76 -8.89 -4.88
CA GLN A 697 -16.50 -8.16 -5.15
C GLN A 697 -15.57 -8.05 -3.91
N SER A 698 -15.75 -8.95 -2.93
CA SER A 698 -15.05 -8.92 -1.66
C SER A 698 -14.28 -10.21 -1.42
N ARG A 699 -13.15 -10.09 -0.75
CA ARG A 699 -12.41 -11.22 -0.18
C ARG A 699 -13.07 -11.67 1.12
N LEU A 700 -12.78 -12.90 1.56
CA LEU A 700 -13.15 -13.36 2.89
C LEU A 700 -12.53 -12.44 3.95
N ARG A 701 -13.34 -12.03 4.90
CA ARG A 701 -12.92 -11.19 6.01
C ARG A 701 -12.23 -12.00 7.10
N ARG A 702 -11.41 -11.34 7.88
CA ARG A 702 -10.69 -11.93 9.00
C ARG A 702 -11.59 -12.76 9.94
N ASP A 703 -12.73 -12.21 10.31
CA ASP A 703 -13.63 -12.87 11.27
C ASP A 703 -14.33 -14.09 10.69
N ASP A 704 -14.65 -14.07 9.39
CA ASP A 704 -15.17 -15.23 8.67
C ASP A 704 -14.10 -16.34 8.60
N ILE A 705 -12.85 -15.99 8.27
CA ILE A 705 -11.71 -16.93 8.24
C ILE A 705 -11.51 -17.57 9.62
N MET A 706 -11.51 -16.76 10.68
CA MET A 706 -11.33 -17.26 12.04
C MET A 706 -12.50 -18.10 12.53
N SER A 707 -13.70 -17.80 12.07
CA SER A 707 -14.89 -18.61 12.37
C SER A 707 -14.84 -19.96 11.66
N LEU A 708 -14.43 -20.00 10.41
CA LEU A 708 -14.20 -21.25 9.67
C LEU A 708 -13.11 -22.10 10.32
N ARG A 709 -11.99 -21.46 10.72
CA ARG A 709 -10.90 -22.14 11.44
C ARG A 709 -11.38 -22.77 12.73
N ARG A 710 -12.15 -22.06 13.55
CA ARG A 710 -12.74 -22.57 14.80
C ARG A 710 -13.70 -23.74 14.55
N GLY A 711 -14.38 -23.74 13.38
CA GLY A 711 -15.20 -24.85 12.91
C GLY A 711 -14.41 -26.05 12.36
N GLY A 712 -13.06 -26.03 12.45
CA GLY A 712 -12.20 -27.10 11.96
C GLY A 712 -12.07 -27.14 10.42
N LEU A 713 -12.34 -26.02 9.75
CA LEU A 713 -12.33 -25.88 8.29
C LEU A 713 -11.10 -25.04 7.89
N SER A 714 -9.89 -25.62 8.04
CA SER A 714 -8.62 -24.90 7.80
C SER A 714 -7.96 -25.21 6.45
N ARG A 715 -8.26 -26.37 5.86
CA ARG A 715 -7.63 -26.82 4.62
C ARG A 715 -8.52 -26.57 3.41
N PRO A 716 -7.95 -26.43 2.20
CA PRO A 716 -8.75 -26.31 0.98
C PRO A 716 -9.78 -27.43 0.81
N MET A 717 -9.38 -28.68 1.06
CA MET A 717 -10.26 -29.85 0.96
C MET A 717 -11.48 -29.75 1.90
N ASP A 718 -11.31 -29.22 3.12
CA ASP A 718 -12.39 -29.06 4.08
C ASP A 718 -13.45 -28.05 3.58
N LEU A 719 -12.99 -27.02 2.87
CA LEU A 719 -13.92 -26.01 2.29
C LEU A 719 -14.55 -26.48 0.97
N MET A 720 -13.87 -27.33 0.20
CA MET A 720 -14.38 -27.85 -1.09
C MET A 720 -15.36 -29.02 -0.92
N ASP A 721 -15.37 -29.68 0.25
CA ASP A 721 -16.26 -30.80 0.53
C ASP A 721 -17.74 -30.38 0.37
N GLY A 722 -18.46 -31.08 -0.50
CA GLY A 722 -19.86 -30.86 -0.83
C GLY A 722 -20.85 -31.71 -0.05
N SER A 723 -20.39 -32.44 0.98
CA SER A 723 -21.29 -33.22 1.85
C SER A 723 -22.20 -32.30 2.67
N ASP A 724 -23.41 -32.77 2.97
CA ASP A 724 -24.36 -32.05 3.81
C ASP A 724 -23.77 -31.71 5.19
N GLN A 725 -22.94 -32.60 5.71
CA GLN A 725 -22.25 -32.39 6.99
C GLN A 725 -21.21 -31.26 6.91
N ALA A 726 -20.48 -31.14 5.82
CA ALA A 726 -19.53 -30.05 5.62
C ALA A 726 -20.24 -28.72 5.37
N ASP A 727 -21.36 -28.72 4.62
CA ASP A 727 -22.21 -27.54 4.43
C ASP A 727 -22.81 -27.06 5.75
N GLU A 728 -23.26 -27.97 6.59
CA GLU A 728 -23.77 -27.63 7.90
C GLU A 728 -22.67 -27.04 8.81
N ARG A 729 -21.47 -27.63 8.82
CA ARG A 729 -20.32 -27.06 9.57
C ARG A 729 -19.98 -25.66 9.09
N ARG A 730 -19.99 -25.37 7.80
CA ARG A 730 -19.75 -24.03 7.26
C ARG A 730 -20.82 -23.06 7.73
N ARG A 731 -22.10 -23.45 7.68
CA ARG A 731 -23.21 -22.63 8.16
C ARG A 731 -23.12 -22.31 9.65
N ILE A 732 -22.85 -23.31 10.47
CA ILE A 732 -22.67 -23.14 11.92
C ILE A 732 -21.46 -22.24 12.20
N ALA A 733 -20.31 -22.49 11.56
CA ALA A 733 -19.12 -21.70 11.76
C ALA A 733 -19.33 -20.20 11.44
N LEU A 734 -20.13 -19.90 10.43
CA LEU A 734 -20.42 -18.53 10.01
C LEU A 734 -21.63 -17.90 10.72
N GLY A 735 -22.29 -18.63 11.62
CA GLY A 735 -23.48 -18.15 12.34
C GLY A 735 -24.69 -17.91 11.40
N LEU A 736 -24.78 -18.67 10.31
CA LEU A 736 -25.77 -18.45 9.25
C LEU A 736 -27.00 -19.34 9.46
N GLN A 737 -28.00 -18.88 10.17
CA GLN A 737 -29.31 -19.55 10.17
C GLN A 737 -30.11 -19.30 8.87
N GLU A 738 -29.84 -18.21 8.14
CA GLU A 738 -30.62 -17.82 6.95
C GLU A 738 -29.80 -17.31 5.74
N ARG A 739 -28.48 -17.33 5.79
CA ARG A 739 -27.66 -16.85 4.68
C ARG A 739 -27.27 -17.98 3.71
N GLY A 740 -28.22 -18.68 3.17
CA GLY A 740 -28.04 -19.86 2.30
C GLY A 740 -27.16 -19.69 1.05
N GLY A 741 -26.69 -18.47 0.77
CA GLY A 741 -25.80 -18.20 -0.37
C GLY A 741 -24.31 -18.18 -0.03
N ILE A 742 -23.89 -17.64 1.14
CA ILE A 742 -22.47 -17.40 1.43
C ILE A 742 -21.67 -18.70 1.62
N ALA A 743 -22.20 -19.69 2.32
CA ALA A 743 -21.51 -20.97 2.50
C ALA A 743 -21.21 -21.66 1.17
N ASN A 744 -22.15 -21.59 0.22
CA ASN A 744 -21.97 -22.09 -1.14
C ASN A 744 -20.99 -21.23 -1.95
N LEU A 745 -21.03 -19.92 -1.78
CA LEU A 745 -20.05 -19.02 -2.43
C LEU A 745 -18.62 -19.30 -1.96
N ILE A 746 -18.42 -19.51 -0.66
CA ILE A 746 -17.11 -19.87 -0.10
C ILE A 746 -16.63 -21.21 -0.65
N ARG A 747 -17.49 -22.23 -0.68
CA ARG A 747 -17.15 -23.52 -1.26
C ARG A 747 -16.76 -23.40 -2.74
N ASN A 748 -17.52 -22.65 -3.52
CA ASN A 748 -17.23 -22.44 -4.93
C ASN A 748 -15.94 -21.62 -5.10
N ALA A 749 -15.75 -20.58 -4.30
CA ALA A 749 -14.50 -19.81 -4.29
C ALA A 749 -13.31 -20.70 -3.97
N ALA A 750 -13.41 -21.58 -2.98
CA ALA A 750 -12.34 -22.52 -2.63
C ALA A 750 -12.04 -23.54 -3.75
N ARG A 751 -13.06 -23.96 -4.52
CA ARG A 751 -12.88 -24.84 -5.67
C ARG A 751 -12.19 -24.17 -6.86
N THR A 752 -12.49 -22.91 -7.11
CA THR A 752 -12.03 -22.22 -8.32
C THR A 752 -10.79 -21.37 -8.10
N TRP A 753 -10.44 -20.96 -6.88
CA TRP A 753 -9.39 -19.97 -6.63
C TRP A 753 -8.04 -20.32 -7.26
N ARG A 754 -7.55 -21.57 -7.09
CA ARG A 754 -6.31 -22.01 -7.71
C ARG A 754 -6.44 -22.16 -9.21
N GLN A 755 -7.56 -22.71 -9.67
CA GLN A 755 -7.78 -22.91 -11.10
C GLN A 755 -7.90 -21.59 -11.84
N ASP A 756 -8.59 -20.60 -11.26
CA ASP A 756 -8.73 -19.26 -11.82
C ASP A 756 -7.40 -18.53 -11.86
N ASP A 757 -6.64 -18.54 -10.78
CA ASP A 757 -5.31 -17.91 -10.73
C ASP A 757 -4.33 -18.60 -11.67
N ARG A 758 -4.35 -19.93 -11.73
CA ARG A 758 -3.52 -20.72 -12.66
C ARG A 758 -3.89 -20.45 -14.12
N ASN A 759 -5.18 -20.44 -14.47
CA ASN A 759 -5.63 -20.13 -15.83
C ASN A 759 -5.28 -18.71 -16.25
N HIS A 760 -5.36 -17.76 -15.34
CA HIS A 760 -4.95 -16.40 -15.60
C HIS A 760 -3.45 -16.30 -15.83
N SER A 761 -2.64 -16.83 -14.90
CA SER A 761 -1.18 -16.89 -15.03
C SER A 761 -0.78 -17.58 -16.32
N LYS A 762 -1.38 -18.72 -16.63
CA LYS A 762 -1.17 -19.42 -17.90
C LYS A 762 -1.46 -18.52 -19.11
N THR A 763 -2.57 -17.81 -19.12
CA THR A 763 -2.95 -16.92 -20.22
C THR A 763 -1.92 -15.80 -20.40
N MET A 764 -1.51 -15.16 -19.32
CA MET A 764 -0.53 -14.09 -19.34
C MET A 764 0.86 -14.61 -19.76
N HIS A 765 1.28 -15.75 -19.22
CA HIS A 765 2.55 -16.36 -19.57
C HIS A 765 2.60 -16.82 -21.03
N LEU A 766 1.53 -17.38 -21.57
CA LEU A 766 1.47 -17.77 -22.98
C LEU A 766 1.54 -16.55 -23.91
N ARG A 767 0.89 -15.42 -23.59
CA ARG A 767 1.01 -14.18 -24.37
C ARG A 767 2.45 -13.66 -24.41
N ARG A 768 3.19 -13.74 -23.28
CA ARG A 768 4.61 -13.36 -23.23
C ARG A 768 5.49 -14.38 -23.95
N ALA A 769 5.21 -15.66 -23.76
CA ALA A 769 5.91 -16.77 -24.41
C ALA A 769 5.78 -16.73 -25.94
N ASP A 770 4.64 -16.29 -26.48
CA ASP A 770 4.45 -16.08 -27.92
C ASP A 770 5.50 -15.12 -28.49
N ARG A 771 5.78 -14.02 -27.81
CA ARG A 771 6.80 -13.03 -28.24
C ARG A 771 8.23 -13.59 -28.19
N LEU A 772 8.46 -14.59 -27.35
CA LEU A 772 9.75 -15.25 -27.14
C LEU A 772 9.88 -16.55 -27.90
N MET A 773 8.87 -16.97 -28.65
CA MET A 773 8.78 -18.28 -29.33
C MET A 773 8.88 -19.48 -28.37
N LEU A 774 8.37 -19.35 -27.16
CA LEU A 774 8.41 -20.34 -26.08
C LEU A 774 7.04 -20.91 -25.74
N ARG A 775 6.00 -20.63 -26.56
CA ARG A 775 4.62 -20.98 -26.24
C ARG A 775 4.44 -22.44 -25.86
N ASP A 776 4.97 -23.35 -26.68
CA ASP A 776 4.78 -24.80 -26.48
C ASP A 776 5.48 -25.29 -25.22
N GLN A 777 6.63 -24.73 -24.88
CA GLN A 777 7.37 -25.09 -23.67
C GLN A 777 6.61 -24.64 -22.42
N ILE A 778 6.12 -23.40 -22.39
CA ILE A 778 5.33 -22.88 -21.28
C ILE A 778 3.99 -23.60 -21.16
N ALA A 779 3.31 -23.89 -22.28
CA ALA A 779 2.07 -24.67 -22.28
C ALA A 779 2.29 -26.08 -21.70
N ALA A 780 3.38 -26.75 -22.08
CA ALA A 780 3.71 -28.08 -21.57
C ALA A 780 3.88 -28.12 -20.05
N LEU A 781 4.54 -27.11 -19.45
CA LEU A 781 4.69 -27.01 -18.00
C LEU A 781 3.32 -26.93 -17.27
N TYR A 782 2.35 -26.26 -17.85
CA TYR A 782 1.00 -26.15 -17.27
C TYR A 782 0.14 -27.41 -17.49
N GLU A 783 0.27 -28.06 -18.64
CA GLU A 783 -0.68 -29.09 -19.09
C GLU A 783 -0.22 -30.51 -18.79
N LYS A 784 1.09 -30.73 -18.78
CA LYS A 784 1.65 -32.07 -18.56
C LYS A 784 1.64 -32.49 -17.10
N ARG A 785 1.68 -33.80 -16.84
CA ARG A 785 1.69 -34.44 -15.52
C ARG A 785 2.62 -35.63 -15.52
N GLY A 786 3.10 -36.04 -14.31
CA GLY A 786 4.00 -37.18 -14.16
C GLY A 786 5.29 -36.99 -14.96
N THR A 787 5.75 -38.04 -15.59
CA THR A 787 7.00 -38.04 -16.39
C THR A 787 6.97 -37.06 -17.57
N ASP A 788 5.83 -36.77 -18.14
CA ASP A 788 5.72 -35.74 -19.18
C ASP A 788 6.00 -34.33 -18.62
N LEU A 789 5.63 -34.02 -17.34
CA LEU A 789 5.98 -32.78 -16.67
C LEU A 789 7.46 -32.70 -16.34
N GLU A 790 8.07 -33.83 -15.92
CA GLU A 790 9.53 -33.94 -15.69
C GLU A 790 10.28 -33.61 -16.98
N GLN A 791 9.83 -34.15 -18.10
CA GLN A 791 10.42 -33.86 -19.42
C GLN A 791 10.24 -32.38 -19.80
N ALA A 792 9.05 -31.80 -19.59
CA ALA A 792 8.80 -30.38 -19.86
C ALA A 792 9.69 -29.47 -19.01
N PHE A 793 9.90 -29.82 -17.73
CA PHE A 793 10.83 -29.12 -16.84
C PHE A 793 12.26 -29.13 -17.38
N SER A 794 12.77 -30.32 -17.72
CA SER A 794 14.13 -30.49 -18.29
C SER A 794 14.33 -29.72 -19.60
N ILE A 795 13.34 -29.77 -20.50
CA ILE A 795 13.38 -29.02 -21.78
C ILE A 795 13.40 -27.51 -21.54
N SER A 796 12.63 -27.00 -20.58
CA SER A 796 12.57 -25.56 -20.29
C SER A 796 13.89 -25.00 -19.77
N LEU A 797 14.62 -25.76 -18.97
CA LEU A 797 15.97 -25.41 -18.51
C LEU A 797 17.02 -25.58 -19.61
N GLY A 798 16.88 -26.61 -20.42
CA GLY A 798 17.77 -26.85 -21.58
C GLY A 798 17.73 -25.71 -22.59
N GLY A 799 16.55 -25.11 -22.84
CA GLY A 799 16.38 -23.92 -23.68
C GLY A 799 17.14 -22.69 -23.18
N LEU A 800 17.46 -22.63 -21.90
CA LEU A 800 18.30 -21.61 -21.28
C LEU A 800 19.79 -22.00 -21.17
N GLY A 801 20.15 -23.19 -21.68
CA GLY A 801 21.51 -23.72 -21.53
C GLY A 801 21.85 -24.07 -20.06
N ILE A 802 20.86 -24.39 -19.26
CA ILE A 802 21.03 -24.86 -17.88
C ILE A 802 21.02 -26.39 -17.89
N PRO A 803 22.14 -27.06 -17.54
CA PRO A 803 22.21 -28.51 -17.52
C PRO A 803 21.27 -29.13 -16.49
N CYS A 804 20.47 -30.08 -16.92
CA CYS A 804 19.52 -30.83 -16.12
C CYS A 804 19.81 -32.33 -16.30
N GLN A 805 20.58 -32.92 -15.35
CA GLN A 805 20.98 -34.30 -15.42
C GLN A 805 19.94 -35.20 -14.75
N PRO A 806 19.32 -36.18 -15.43
CA PRO A 806 18.43 -37.13 -14.80
C PRO A 806 19.22 -38.04 -13.85
N LEU A 807 18.70 -38.28 -12.65
CA LEU A 807 19.28 -39.16 -11.63
C LEU A 807 18.55 -40.51 -11.58
N ASP A 808 17.25 -40.53 -11.85
CA ASP A 808 16.46 -41.77 -11.94
C ASP A 808 16.45 -42.32 -13.38
N VAL A 809 17.54 -42.94 -13.78
CA VAL A 809 17.70 -43.54 -15.11
C VAL A 809 17.15 -44.97 -15.19
N THR A 810 16.86 -45.61 -14.06
CA THR A 810 16.55 -47.04 -13.98
C THR A 810 15.21 -47.40 -13.35
N GLY A 811 14.34 -46.40 -13.07
CA GLY A 811 13.05 -46.62 -12.37
C GLY A 811 13.24 -47.12 -10.94
N ARG A 812 14.38 -46.86 -10.34
CA ARG A 812 14.60 -47.09 -8.92
C ARG A 812 13.77 -46.12 -8.12
N GLN A 813 12.61 -46.55 -7.68
CA GLN A 813 11.82 -45.83 -6.67
C GLN A 813 12.70 -45.44 -5.50
N ARG A 814 13.11 -44.18 -5.39
CA ARG A 814 13.79 -43.53 -4.24
C ARG A 814 14.96 -42.63 -4.62
N PHE A 815 15.22 -42.38 -5.92
CA PHE A 815 16.20 -41.40 -6.35
C PHE A 815 15.47 -40.09 -6.75
N PRO A 816 16.09 -38.92 -6.57
CA PRO A 816 15.53 -37.67 -7.09
C PRO A 816 15.47 -37.69 -8.62
N ASP A 817 14.55 -36.90 -9.20
CA ASP A 817 14.39 -36.87 -10.66
C ASP A 817 15.61 -36.29 -11.37
N PHE A 818 16.10 -35.13 -10.88
CA PHE A 818 17.17 -34.39 -11.55
C PHE A 818 18.21 -33.78 -10.61
N LEU A 819 19.40 -33.55 -11.19
CA LEU A 819 20.46 -32.70 -10.68
C LEU A 819 20.61 -31.50 -11.64
N VAL A 820 20.30 -30.29 -11.18
CA VAL A 820 20.34 -29.07 -11.99
C VAL A 820 21.57 -28.25 -11.64
N SER A 821 22.40 -27.97 -12.64
CA SER A 821 23.63 -27.18 -12.49
C SER A 821 23.43 -25.79 -13.10
N ILE A 822 23.53 -24.75 -12.28
CA ILE A 822 23.43 -23.35 -12.70
C ILE A 822 24.78 -22.70 -12.48
N GLU A 823 25.50 -22.39 -13.57
CA GLU A 823 26.85 -21.86 -13.51
C GLU A 823 27.76 -22.75 -12.61
N ASP A 824 28.66 -22.15 -11.86
CA ASP A 824 29.60 -22.88 -10.97
C ASP A 824 29.04 -23.04 -9.53
N PHE A 825 27.72 -22.84 -9.34
CA PHE A 825 27.10 -22.98 -8.02
C PHE A 825 26.86 -24.45 -7.65
N ILE A 826 26.59 -24.69 -6.35
CA ILE A 826 26.26 -26.03 -5.86
C ILE A 826 25.02 -26.56 -6.60
N PRO A 827 25.08 -27.73 -7.25
CA PRO A 827 23.95 -28.26 -8.00
C PRO A 827 22.71 -28.48 -7.12
N ILE A 828 21.53 -28.25 -7.69
CA ILE A 828 20.24 -28.36 -7.01
C ILE A 828 19.67 -29.75 -7.27
N VAL A 829 19.25 -30.45 -6.22
CA VAL A 829 18.54 -31.73 -6.32
C VAL A 829 17.06 -31.44 -6.50
N VAL A 830 16.46 -31.95 -7.56
CA VAL A 830 15.09 -31.61 -7.95
C VAL A 830 14.19 -32.84 -7.98
N GLU A 831 13.00 -32.65 -7.46
CA GLU A 831 11.88 -33.58 -7.54
C GLU A 831 10.68 -32.89 -8.18
N VAL A 832 9.97 -33.54 -9.07
CA VAL A 832 8.78 -33.00 -9.75
C VAL A 832 7.56 -33.78 -9.29
N LYS A 833 6.61 -33.11 -8.66
CA LYS A 833 5.38 -33.70 -8.15
C LYS A 833 4.16 -33.10 -8.82
N SER A 834 3.26 -33.97 -9.30
CA SER A 834 2.01 -33.52 -9.90
C SER A 834 0.80 -34.28 -9.41
N LYS A 835 -0.35 -33.60 -9.46
CA LYS A 835 -1.68 -34.19 -9.26
C LYS A 835 -2.44 -34.20 -10.57
N VAL A 836 -3.37 -35.16 -10.69
CA VAL A 836 -4.21 -35.27 -11.89
C VAL A 836 -5.19 -34.12 -11.97
N SER A 837 -5.81 -33.79 -10.86
CA SER A 837 -6.80 -32.69 -10.77
C SER A 837 -6.13 -31.37 -10.36
N ASP A 838 -6.46 -30.29 -11.04
CA ASP A 838 -6.04 -28.93 -10.66
C ASP A 838 -6.69 -28.43 -9.36
N GLN A 839 -7.67 -29.14 -8.82
CA GLN A 839 -8.31 -28.84 -7.54
C GLN A 839 -7.56 -29.48 -6.35
N GLU A 840 -6.73 -30.48 -6.60
CA GLU A 840 -5.93 -31.12 -5.56
C GLU A 840 -4.63 -30.34 -5.31
N THR A 841 -4.04 -30.58 -4.15
CA THR A 841 -2.73 -30.03 -3.79
C THR A 841 -1.73 -31.17 -3.56
N VAL A 842 -0.45 -30.92 -3.83
CA VAL A 842 0.60 -31.86 -3.49
C VAL A 842 0.72 -31.92 -1.95
N PRO A 843 0.56 -33.08 -1.32
CA PRO A 843 0.63 -33.20 0.13
C PRO A 843 2.05 -32.98 0.64
N LEU A 844 2.19 -32.57 1.89
CA LEU A 844 3.47 -32.26 2.52
C LEU A 844 4.49 -33.38 2.41
N ASN A 845 4.08 -34.63 2.68
CA ASN A 845 4.97 -35.80 2.61
C ASN A 845 5.57 -35.97 1.20
N ALA A 846 4.78 -35.78 0.14
CA ALA A 846 5.29 -35.85 -1.23
C ALA A 846 6.22 -34.67 -1.56
N ALA A 847 5.92 -33.48 -1.06
CA ALA A 847 6.76 -32.31 -1.27
C ALA A 847 8.12 -32.41 -0.54
N THR A 848 8.20 -33.19 0.53
CA THR A 848 9.44 -33.38 1.34
C THR A 848 10.25 -34.61 0.97
N GLU A 849 9.76 -35.51 0.10
CA GLU A 849 10.44 -36.76 -0.31
C GLU A 849 11.85 -36.50 -0.87
N VAL A 850 12.06 -35.40 -1.57
CA VAL A 850 13.36 -35.01 -2.15
C VAL A 850 14.48 -34.95 -1.10
N LEU A 851 14.16 -34.63 0.14
CA LEU A 851 15.16 -34.56 1.22
C LEU A 851 15.75 -35.98 1.52
N ALA A 852 14.90 -36.95 1.68
CA ALA A 852 15.33 -38.35 1.90
C ALA A 852 15.99 -38.92 0.64
N ALA A 853 15.44 -38.65 -0.54
CA ALA A 853 15.99 -39.11 -1.81
C ALA A 853 17.40 -38.52 -2.06
N SER A 854 17.63 -37.27 -1.74
CA SER A 854 18.93 -36.60 -1.85
C SER A 854 20.00 -37.20 -0.93
N GLU A 855 19.60 -37.65 0.26
CA GLU A 855 20.50 -38.33 1.20
C GLU A 855 20.93 -39.70 0.69
N LEU A 856 19.98 -40.46 0.14
CA LEU A 856 20.24 -41.76 -0.48
C LEU A 856 21.14 -41.65 -1.72
N ALA A 857 21.02 -40.54 -2.46
CA ALA A 857 21.87 -40.24 -3.62
C ALA A 857 23.26 -39.74 -3.23
N GLY A 858 23.59 -39.57 -1.94
CA GLY A 858 24.85 -39.03 -1.47
C GLY A 858 24.97 -37.49 -1.58
N LEU A 859 23.89 -36.80 -1.85
CA LEU A 859 23.83 -35.36 -2.11
C LEU A 859 23.32 -34.56 -0.87
N ARG A 860 23.81 -34.92 0.30
CA ARG A 860 23.32 -34.36 1.60
C ARG A 860 23.49 -32.89 1.77
N ASN A 861 24.48 -32.30 1.11
CA ASN A 861 24.80 -30.86 1.24
C ASN A 861 24.16 -29.99 0.12
N ASN A 862 23.51 -30.63 -0.84
CA ASN A 862 22.90 -29.93 -1.95
C ASN A 862 21.56 -29.30 -1.57
N PRO A 863 21.25 -28.11 -2.08
CA PRO A 863 19.90 -27.56 -2.00
C PRO A 863 18.89 -28.49 -2.66
N CYS A 864 17.71 -28.61 -2.08
CA CYS A 864 16.62 -29.43 -2.59
C CYS A 864 15.47 -28.55 -3.08
N LEU A 865 14.93 -28.90 -4.23
CA LEU A 865 13.80 -28.22 -4.86
C LEU A 865 12.69 -29.23 -5.16
N THR A 866 11.46 -28.94 -4.77
CA THR A 866 10.29 -29.67 -5.26
C THR A 866 9.43 -28.74 -6.12
N LEU A 867 9.29 -29.09 -7.41
CA LEU A 867 8.33 -28.45 -8.29
C LEU A 867 6.97 -29.14 -8.12
N CYS A 868 5.97 -28.37 -7.73
CA CYS A 868 4.62 -28.88 -7.47
C CYS A 868 3.62 -28.38 -8.52
N SER A 869 2.81 -29.28 -9.05
CA SER A 869 1.70 -28.96 -9.94
C SER A 869 0.43 -29.65 -9.46
N PRO A 870 -0.59 -28.93 -9.04
CA PRO A 870 -0.83 -27.47 -9.06
C PRO A 870 -0.35 -26.71 -7.81
N GLY A 871 0.58 -27.18 -7.07
CA GLY A 871 1.15 -26.54 -5.91
C GLY A 871 1.00 -27.37 -4.62
N VAL A 872 1.68 -26.98 -3.56
CA VAL A 872 1.65 -27.65 -2.25
C VAL A 872 0.43 -27.21 -1.44
N ASP A 873 0.06 -27.98 -0.42
CA ASP A 873 -0.99 -27.61 0.54
C ASP A 873 -0.63 -26.29 1.24
N PRO A 874 -1.44 -25.24 1.10
CA PRO A 874 -1.14 -23.90 1.61
C PRO A 874 -1.30 -23.78 3.12
N SER A 875 -1.82 -24.79 3.81
CA SER A 875 -2.00 -24.79 5.27
C SER A 875 -0.74 -25.19 6.06
N VAL A 876 0.34 -25.61 5.35
CA VAL A 876 1.53 -26.19 5.98
C VAL A 876 2.87 -25.49 5.65
N PRO A 877 2.93 -24.16 5.44
CA PRO A 877 4.18 -23.49 5.04
C PRO A 877 5.29 -23.56 6.10
N THR A 878 4.95 -23.59 7.37
CA THR A 878 5.89 -23.70 8.49
C THR A 878 6.72 -24.96 8.48
N PHE A 879 6.13 -26.09 8.08
CA PHE A 879 6.86 -27.35 7.95
C PHE A 879 7.92 -27.31 6.86
N ILE A 880 7.63 -26.62 5.76
CA ILE A 880 8.56 -26.47 4.63
C ILE A 880 9.72 -25.55 5.02
N GLU A 881 9.46 -24.47 5.73
CA GLU A 881 10.50 -23.54 6.19
C GLU A 881 11.43 -24.14 7.26
N ALA A 882 10.90 -25.04 8.09
CA ALA A 882 11.71 -25.79 9.04
C ALA A 882 12.69 -26.76 8.35
N ALA A 883 12.40 -27.18 7.13
CA ALA A 883 13.26 -28.07 6.34
C ALA A 883 14.42 -27.27 5.70
N LYS A 884 15.47 -27.05 6.45
CA LYS A 884 16.64 -26.14 6.24
C LYS A 884 17.17 -25.95 4.82
N ARG A 885 16.97 -26.88 3.89
CA ARG A 885 17.49 -26.87 2.53
C ARG A 885 16.41 -27.13 1.46
N LEU A 886 15.14 -27.13 1.84
CA LEU A 886 14.04 -27.40 0.92
C LEU A 886 13.42 -26.08 0.42
N CYS A 887 13.37 -25.95 -0.89
CA CYS A 887 12.55 -24.98 -1.59
C CYS A 887 11.38 -25.70 -2.29
N VAL A 888 10.17 -25.19 -2.16
CA VAL A 888 8.99 -25.70 -2.86
C VAL A 888 8.43 -24.61 -3.76
N ILE A 889 8.11 -24.95 -4.99
CA ILE A 889 7.66 -23.99 -5.99
C ILE A 889 6.45 -24.53 -6.78
N ASP A 890 5.49 -23.66 -7.10
CA ASP A 890 4.43 -23.95 -8.04
C ASP A 890 4.90 -23.78 -9.49
N VAL A 891 4.32 -24.54 -10.41
CA VAL A 891 4.60 -24.42 -11.85
C VAL A 891 4.33 -23.01 -12.36
N SER A 892 3.33 -22.29 -11.86
CA SER A 892 3.05 -20.92 -12.30
C SER A 892 4.19 -19.95 -11.96
N ASP A 893 4.71 -20.06 -10.73
CA ASP A 893 5.85 -19.23 -10.28
C ASP A 893 7.13 -19.59 -11.04
N PHE A 894 7.32 -20.90 -11.33
CA PHE A 894 8.44 -21.35 -12.14
C PHE A 894 8.38 -20.81 -13.58
N CYS A 895 7.20 -20.83 -14.22
CA CYS A 895 7.01 -20.25 -15.55
C CYS A 895 7.34 -18.76 -15.61
N GLU A 896 6.95 -17.99 -14.56
CA GLU A 896 7.31 -16.57 -14.47
C GLU A 896 8.84 -16.41 -14.45
N ALA A 897 9.54 -17.21 -13.65
CA ALA A 897 11.00 -17.14 -13.57
C ALA A 897 11.68 -17.51 -14.90
N ILE A 898 11.21 -18.54 -15.59
CA ILE A 898 11.72 -18.96 -16.90
C ILE A 898 11.53 -17.83 -17.94
N LEU A 899 10.36 -17.21 -17.98
CA LEU A 899 10.10 -16.09 -18.88
C LEU A 899 11.02 -14.91 -18.61
N ARG A 900 11.21 -14.54 -17.34
CA ARG A 900 12.14 -13.45 -16.97
C ARG A 900 13.60 -13.74 -17.30
N LEU A 901 14.03 -14.99 -17.23
CA LEU A 901 15.36 -15.39 -17.69
C LEU A 901 15.53 -15.18 -19.18
N HIS A 902 14.56 -15.60 -20.00
CA HIS A 902 14.58 -15.38 -21.45
C HIS A 902 14.47 -13.90 -21.84
N GLU A 903 13.70 -13.12 -21.11
CA GLU A 903 13.60 -11.67 -21.27
C GLU A 903 14.87 -10.93 -20.81
N GLY A 904 15.77 -11.61 -20.09
CA GLY A 904 16.97 -11.04 -19.49
C GLY A 904 16.69 -10.08 -18.33
N THR A 905 15.49 -10.15 -17.76
CA THR A 905 15.08 -9.38 -16.60
C THR A 905 15.36 -10.07 -15.26
N LEU A 906 15.78 -11.34 -15.31
CA LEU A 906 16.26 -12.13 -14.20
C LEU A 906 17.64 -12.69 -14.54
N THR A 907 18.61 -12.55 -13.63
CA THR A 907 19.94 -13.14 -13.80
C THR A 907 19.96 -14.61 -13.36
N ARG A 908 20.89 -15.41 -13.88
CA ARG A 908 21.07 -16.80 -13.43
C ARG A 908 21.39 -16.92 -11.94
N GLY A 909 22.20 -15.99 -11.41
CA GLY A 909 22.48 -15.93 -9.98
C GLY A 909 21.23 -15.59 -9.16
N GLY A 910 20.41 -14.65 -9.61
CA GLY A 910 19.12 -14.33 -8.97
C GLY A 910 18.15 -15.53 -8.99
N PHE A 911 18.09 -16.25 -10.10
CA PHE A 911 17.31 -17.46 -10.24
C PHE A 911 17.79 -18.57 -9.29
N TYR A 912 19.11 -18.83 -9.24
CA TYR A 912 19.70 -19.77 -8.32
C TYR A 912 19.38 -19.42 -6.85
N ASN A 913 19.57 -18.15 -6.48
CA ASN A 913 19.25 -17.72 -5.12
C ASN A 913 17.78 -17.97 -4.77
N TRP A 914 16.87 -17.66 -5.69
CA TRP A 914 15.44 -17.84 -5.49
C TRP A 914 15.04 -19.33 -5.36
N LEU A 915 15.62 -20.22 -6.18
CA LEU A 915 15.39 -21.68 -6.10
C LEU A 915 16.00 -22.34 -4.86
N THR A 916 17.03 -21.75 -4.27
CA THR A 916 17.78 -22.37 -3.15
C THR A 916 17.51 -21.73 -1.80
N THR A 917 16.71 -20.65 -1.74
CA THR A 917 16.23 -20.12 -0.46
C THR A 917 15.17 -21.06 0.12
N PRO A 918 15.34 -21.57 1.36
CA PRO A 918 14.37 -22.48 1.98
C PRO A 918 12.97 -21.86 2.13
N GLY A 919 11.93 -22.69 1.97
CA GLY A 919 10.53 -22.29 2.08
C GLY A 919 9.80 -22.30 0.74
N ILE A 920 8.60 -21.72 0.68
CA ILE A 920 7.80 -21.63 -0.55
C ILE A 920 8.30 -20.46 -1.40
N ALA A 921 8.70 -20.77 -2.65
CA ALA A 921 9.15 -19.77 -3.61
C ALA A 921 7.96 -19.16 -4.37
N LEU A 922 7.73 -17.87 -4.20
CA LEU A 922 6.68 -17.13 -4.92
C LEU A 922 7.32 -16.22 -5.98
N ALA A 923 6.65 -16.05 -7.11
CA ALA A 923 7.11 -15.14 -8.17
C ALA A 923 7.21 -13.68 -7.71
N GLU A 924 6.42 -13.28 -6.71
CA GLU A 924 6.50 -11.96 -6.08
C GLU A 924 7.84 -11.70 -5.37
N ALA A 925 8.51 -12.78 -4.94
CA ALA A 925 9.82 -12.71 -4.28
C ALA A 925 10.99 -12.82 -5.28
N LEU A 926 10.73 -12.90 -6.58
CA LEU A 926 11.77 -12.77 -7.60
C LEU A 926 12.38 -11.36 -7.55
N PRO A 927 13.69 -11.22 -7.76
CA PRO A 927 14.31 -9.91 -7.87
C PRO A 927 13.54 -9.03 -8.85
N SER A 928 13.41 -7.74 -8.53
CA SER A 928 12.80 -6.79 -9.47
C SER A 928 13.52 -6.86 -10.81
N PRO A 929 12.79 -6.77 -11.94
CA PRO A 929 13.41 -6.90 -13.25
C PRO A 929 14.60 -5.94 -13.39
N ALA A 930 15.79 -6.49 -13.60
CA ALA A 930 16.90 -5.68 -14.02
C ALA A 930 16.57 -5.18 -15.44
N THR A 931 16.29 -3.91 -15.61
CA THR A 931 16.08 -3.35 -16.94
C THR A 931 17.40 -3.33 -17.70
N ARG A 932 17.36 -3.82 -18.89
CA ARG A 932 18.47 -3.73 -19.86
C ARG A 932 18.78 -2.29 -20.22
#